data_d097702a821de25bdad96dab1259277e
#
_entry.id   d097702a821de25bdad96dab1259277e
#
_cell.length_a   1.000
_cell.length_b   1.000
_cell.length_c   1.000
_cell.angle_alpha   90.00
_cell.angle_beta   90.00
_cell.angle_gamma   90.00
#
_symmetry.space_group_name_H-M   'P 1'
#
loop_
_entity.id
_entity.type
_entity.pdbx_description
1 polymer ?
#
loop_
_entity_poly.entity_id
_entity_poly.type
_entity_poly.pdbx_seq_one_letter_code
_entity_poly.pdbx_strand_id
1 'polypeptide(L)'
;VLLCTNIWGPVLGDKLGVPLPLLAYEHQYTITAPLPGLAQFDRARRDDEINWPTARELDSAIYFRRHWDSYGIGNYWHKPRPVNPQAVGRSALRAFTPEDFEKCWAQVQRLLPIVRGAALTTRFNGMFAFPVDGMPIMGESHVRGLWTAVGSWITHAGGVGKSIAEWMTHGEAEWDMRLTNLHRFQPYQTTRKFIALMCDKNYAELYDVVHPRLPLSRPRNLRLTPFHPRWGALGAEFTTFAGLELPNWCAENARLLEKYDDRIPHRTGWAAENWSRIQGAEHLATREAAALYDLTGLSIFEARGPGALPFVNHLCSNQMDVPVGRITYTTWLTPKGGVRRDLAVLRLEADRFWMFVGEGTRPQDWVWVNRAPIPGRSPEAGEGSHGEASHSPFPFRAGGRGDGLLADLSDGYAALGLWGPKARAILSAVTDADVSNDAFPYMTARWIDIGYTRVLALRVSYVGERGWELHMPMDAALDVWDTLWEAGRAHGLIGAGMGAFDSLRLEKGYRLWGGDVYTEHTPYEAGLGWTVKLSKGDFVGREACMSLNDQPLRKRLCALTLDDPSAAIMGAEPIMANGQAVGFVTSANYGYSVGKFIVYGYLPPEHAALGTKLHIEYFGERLAATVAADPQWDARMERLKG
;
A
#
# COMPACT_ATOMS: atom_id res chain seq x y z
N VAL A 1 -7.04 9.70 -26.45
CA VAL A 1 -7.41 11.01 -25.85
C VAL A 1 -6.90 11.08 -24.43
N LEU A 2 -6.26 12.20 -24.01
CA LEU A 2 -5.81 12.44 -22.65
C LEU A 2 -6.62 13.58 -22.03
N LEU A 3 -7.28 13.33 -20.91
CA LEU A 3 -8.00 14.33 -20.11
C LEU A 3 -7.03 15.01 -19.13
N CYS A 4 -6.70 16.28 -19.37
CA CYS A 4 -5.93 17.15 -18.49
C CYS A 4 -6.80 18.26 -17.88
N THR A 5 -8.04 17.94 -17.56
CA THR A 5 -9.10 18.91 -17.26
C THR A 5 -9.17 19.33 -15.80
N ASN A 6 -8.30 18.81 -14.96
CA ASN A 6 -8.12 19.14 -13.55
C ASN A 6 -9.45 19.33 -12.80
N ILE A 7 -9.79 20.55 -12.34
CA ILE A 7 -11.03 20.84 -11.59
C ILE A 7 -12.32 20.48 -12.33
N TRP A 8 -12.31 20.47 -13.67
CA TRP A 8 -13.44 20.05 -14.51
C TRP A 8 -13.45 18.54 -14.80
N GLY A 9 -12.42 17.82 -14.35
CA GLY A 9 -12.31 16.37 -14.53
C GLY A 9 -13.55 15.60 -14.11
N PRO A 10 -14.11 15.78 -12.90
CA PRO A 10 -15.30 15.08 -12.46
C PRO A 10 -16.52 15.31 -13.37
N VAL A 11 -16.69 16.53 -13.87
CA VAL A 11 -17.83 16.88 -14.77
C VAL A 11 -17.76 16.09 -16.09
N LEU A 12 -16.56 15.93 -16.64
CA LEU A 12 -16.35 15.12 -17.85
C LEU A 12 -16.36 13.64 -17.54
N GLY A 13 -15.77 13.25 -16.43
CA GLY A 13 -15.73 11.87 -15.94
C GLY A 13 -17.15 11.30 -15.77
N ASP A 14 -18.04 12.05 -15.13
CA ASP A 14 -19.45 11.66 -14.95
C ASP A 14 -20.15 11.38 -16.29
N LYS A 15 -19.89 12.21 -17.33
CA LYS A 15 -20.46 12.01 -18.67
C LYS A 15 -19.91 10.78 -19.39
N LEU A 16 -18.73 10.33 -19.03
CA LEU A 16 -18.01 9.21 -19.65
C LEU A 16 -18.05 7.94 -18.80
N GLY A 17 -18.71 8.00 -17.63
CA GLY A 17 -18.72 6.90 -16.66
C GLY A 17 -17.35 6.61 -16.03
N VAL A 18 -16.41 7.57 -16.06
CA VAL A 18 -15.07 7.46 -15.47
C VAL A 18 -15.04 8.21 -14.15
N PRO A 19 -15.06 7.55 -12.99
CA PRO A 19 -15.04 8.21 -11.69
C PRO A 19 -13.70 8.92 -11.45
N LEU A 20 -13.75 10.22 -11.18
CA LEU A 20 -12.60 11.04 -10.85
C LEU A 20 -12.85 11.71 -9.48
N PRO A 21 -12.54 11.03 -8.36
CA PRO A 21 -12.91 11.47 -7.02
C PRO A 21 -12.01 12.61 -6.53
N LEU A 22 -12.36 13.83 -6.93
CA LEU A 22 -11.72 15.07 -6.52
C LEU A 22 -12.74 16.21 -6.42
N LEU A 23 -12.41 17.24 -5.64
CA LEU A 23 -13.15 18.50 -5.59
C LEU A 23 -12.23 19.68 -5.88
N ALA A 24 -12.84 20.76 -6.38
CA ALA A 24 -12.18 22.07 -6.51
C ALA A 24 -12.39 22.89 -5.23
N TYR A 25 -11.33 23.57 -4.78
CA TYR A 25 -11.35 24.46 -3.62
C TYR A 25 -10.77 25.83 -3.95
N GLU A 26 -11.31 26.86 -3.33
CA GLU A 26 -10.70 28.18 -3.36
C GLU A 26 -9.43 28.21 -2.51
N HIS A 27 -8.41 28.90 -3.01
CA HIS A 27 -7.15 29.09 -2.33
C HIS A 27 -6.70 30.53 -2.42
N GLN A 28 -6.40 31.14 -1.26
CA GLN A 28 -6.03 32.55 -1.17
C GLN A 28 -4.57 32.78 -1.52
N TYR A 29 -4.34 33.83 -2.34
CA TYR A 29 -3.01 34.35 -2.61
C TYR A 29 -3.01 35.87 -2.66
N THR A 30 -1.98 36.48 -2.05
CA THR A 30 -1.80 37.93 -2.05
C THR A 30 -0.36 38.28 -2.36
N ILE A 31 -0.13 39.50 -2.90
CA ILE A 31 1.20 40.07 -3.08
C ILE A 31 1.24 41.43 -2.42
N THR A 32 2.29 41.73 -1.64
CA THR A 32 2.50 43.03 -1.02
C THR A 32 2.82 44.09 -2.06
N ALA A 33 2.63 45.37 -1.72
CA ALA A 33 3.29 46.47 -2.40
C ALA A 33 4.83 46.31 -2.31
N PRO A 34 5.60 46.98 -3.19
CA PRO A 34 7.05 47.05 -3.08
C PRO A 34 7.50 47.46 -1.66
N LEU A 35 8.46 46.71 -1.13
CA LEU A 35 8.98 46.91 0.23
C LEU A 35 10.27 47.72 0.16
N PRO A 36 10.37 48.86 0.86
CA PRO A 36 11.57 49.72 0.81
C PRO A 36 12.88 48.97 1.14
N GLY A 37 12.82 48.03 2.07
CA GLY A 37 13.97 47.19 2.45
C GLY A 37 14.43 46.22 1.36
N LEU A 38 13.67 46.06 0.28
CA LEU A 38 14.00 45.21 -0.86
C LEU A 38 14.23 46.00 -2.17
N ALA A 39 14.27 47.33 -2.11
CA ALA A 39 14.36 48.20 -3.28
C ALA A 39 15.66 48.03 -4.10
N GLN A 40 16.71 47.45 -3.51
CA GLN A 40 17.96 47.14 -4.21
C GLN A 40 17.85 46.00 -5.22
N PHE A 41 16.74 45.25 -5.25
CA PHE A 41 16.54 44.13 -6.12
C PHE A 41 15.81 44.54 -7.40
N ASP A 42 16.54 44.53 -8.49
CA ASP A 42 16.08 44.99 -9.79
C ASP A 42 15.10 43.98 -10.43
N ARG A 43 13.87 44.43 -10.72
CA ARG A 43 12.86 43.66 -11.48
C ARG A 43 13.32 43.23 -12.88
N ALA A 44 14.34 43.89 -13.44
CA ALA A 44 14.96 43.50 -14.71
C ALA A 44 15.79 42.24 -14.62
N ARG A 45 16.20 41.85 -13.41
CA ARG A 45 16.96 40.59 -13.18
C ARG A 45 16.02 39.46 -12.88
N ARG A 46 15.50 38.80 -13.92
CA ARG A 46 14.61 37.63 -13.77
C ARG A 46 15.21 36.51 -12.93
N ASP A 47 16.51 36.30 -12.99
CA ASP A 47 17.22 35.26 -12.23
C ASP A 47 17.21 35.50 -10.72
N ASP A 48 17.08 36.75 -10.26
CA ASP A 48 17.03 37.02 -8.83
C ASP A 48 15.72 36.53 -8.17
N GLU A 49 14.62 36.41 -8.91
CA GLU A 49 13.35 35.91 -8.36
C GLU A 49 13.39 34.41 -8.06
N ILE A 50 13.96 33.61 -8.97
CA ILE A 50 13.96 32.15 -8.87
C ILE A 50 15.00 31.62 -7.88
N ASN A 51 16.01 32.39 -7.53
CA ASN A 51 17.09 32.00 -6.62
C ASN A 51 16.70 32.14 -5.13
N TRP A 52 15.54 32.71 -4.80
CA TRP A 52 15.09 32.84 -3.42
C TRP A 52 14.22 31.65 -2.99
N PRO A 53 14.45 31.10 -1.78
CA PRO A 53 13.66 29.96 -1.29
C PRO A 53 12.20 30.37 -1.06
N THR A 54 11.29 29.43 -1.33
CA THR A 54 9.92 29.48 -0.82
C THR A 54 9.94 28.96 0.61
N ALA A 55 9.36 29.72 1.53
CA ALA A 55 9.23 29.30 2.92
C ALA A 55 7.80 28.82 3.21
N ARG A 56 7.68 27.83 4.07
CA ARG A 56 6.42 27.33 4.60
C ARG A 56 6.45 27.41 6.11
N GLU A 57 5.35 27.82 6.68
CA GLU A 57 5.11 27.78 8.11
C GLU A 57 3.98 26.79 8.37
N LEU A 58 4.31 25.67 9.00
CA LEU A 58 3.43 24.50 9.07
C LEU A 58 2.30 24.70 10.09
N ASP A 59 2.60 25.29 11.25
CA ASP A 59 1.63 25.45 12.34
C ASP A 59 0.43 26.33 11.97
N SER A 60 0.65 27.28 11.05
CA SER A 60 -0.39 28.20 10.56
C SER A 60 -0.77 27.92 9.10
N ALA A 61 -0.29 26.85 8.51
CA ALA A 61 -0.58 26.45 7.13
C ALA A 61 -0.43 27.59 6.10
N ILE A 62 0.68 28.34 6.19
CA ILE A 62 0.99 29.52 5.36
C ILE A 62 2.25 29.23 4.55
N TYR A 63 2.32 29.76 3.34
CA TYR A 63 3.56 29.80 2.60
C TYR A 63 3.80 31.21 2.05
N PHE A 64 5.07 31.54 1.87
CA PHE A 64 5.45 32.83 1.28
C PHE A 64 6.73 32.68 0.47
N ARG A 65 6.79 33.50 -0.57
CA ARG A 65 7.97 33.63 -1.42
C ARG A 65 8.20 35.09 -1.77
N ARG A 66 9.43 35.41 -2.05
CA ARG A 66 9.77 36.70 -2.55
C ARG A 66 9.44 36.86 -4.04
N HIS A 67 8.89 37.99 -4.42
CA HIS A 67 8.68 38.46 -5.78
C HIS A 67 9.46 39.75 -5.95
N TRP A 68 10.74 39.70 -6.37
CA TRP A 68 11.65 40.84 -6.44
C TRP A 68 11.64 41.68 -5.16
N ASP A 69 10.95 42.84 -5.18
CA ASP A 69 10.83 43.78 -4.08
C ASP A 69 9.56 43.58 -3.21
N SER A 70 8.84 42.50 -3.43
CA SER A 70 7.56 42.21 -2.79
C SER A 70 7.52 40.79 -2.24
N TYR A 71 6.55 40.44 -1.38
CA TYR A 71 6.28 39.09 -0.94
C TYR A 71 4.92 38.59 -1.41
N GLY A 72 4.87 37.38 -1.97
CA GLY A 72 3.66 36.61 -2.20
C GLY A 72 3.35 35.72 -1.02
N ILE A 73 2.10 35.67 -0.58
CA ILE A 73 1.61 34.95 0.59
C ILE A 73 0.43 34.08 0.17
N GLY A 74 0.53 32.75 0.39
CA GLY A 74 -0.56 31.81 0.23
C GLY A 74 -1.07 31.32 1.59
N ASN A 75 -2.37 31.11 1.70
CA ASN A 75 -3.07 30.81 2.93
C ASN A 75 -3.95 29.56 2.81
N TYR A 76 -3.67 28.55 3.62
CA TYR A 76 -4.53 27.38 3.85
C TYR A 76 -5.21 27.42 5.22
N TRP A 77 -4.89 28.41 6.07
CA TRP A 77 -5.34 28.48 7.47
C TRP A 77 -6.78 29.05 7.59
N HIS A 78 -7.68 28.51 6.82
CA HIS A 78 -9.11 28.83 6.83
C HIS A 78 -9.95 27.58 6.55
N LYS A 79 -11.25 27.67 6.76
CA LYS A 79 -12.15 26.55 6.41
C LYS A 79 -12.11 26.27 4.91
N PRO A 80 -12.09 24.99 4.52
CA PRO A 80 -12.18 24.62 3.10
C PRO A 80 -13.39 25.27 2.42
N ARG A 81 -13.18 25.84 1.22
CA ARG A 81 -14.24 26.47 0.40
C ARG A 81 -14.39 25.69 -0.91
N PRO A 82 -15.25 24.65 -0.94
CA PRO A 82 -15.48 23.88 -2.16
C PRO A 82 -16.18 24.73 -3.23
N VAL A 83 -15.80 24.51 -4.48
CA VAL A 83 -16.34 25.22 -5.65
C VAL A 83 -17.02 24.25 -6.58
N ASN A 84 -18.21 24.61 -7.10
CA ASN A 84 -18.80 23.88 -8.21
C ASN A 84 -18.11 24.28 -9.53
N PRO A 85 -17.37 23.37 -10.19
CA PRO A 85 -16.65 23.68 -11.43
C PRO A 85 -17.55 24.15 -12.56
N GLN A 86 -18.83 23.73 -12.59
CA GLN A 86 -19.80 24.15 -13.61
C GLN A 86 -20.17 25.64 -13.49
N ALA A 87 -20.04 26.22 -12.28
CA ALA A 87 -20.35 27.64 -12.03
C ALA A 87 -19.15 28.57 -12.24
N VAL A 88 -17.96 28.03 -12.58
CA VAL A 88 -16.71 28.79 -12.65
C VAL A 88 -16.64 29.70 -13.90
N GLY A 89 -17.28 29.31 -15.01
CA GLY A 89 -17.16 30.02 -16.28
C GLY A 89 -15.75 29.91 -16.89
N ARG A 90 -15.21 31.03 -17.41
CA ARG A 90 -13.91 31.08 -18.10
C ARG A 90 -12.73 31.48 -17.22
N SER A 91 -12.98 31.97 -15.99
CA SER A 91 -11.94 32.44 -15.09
C SER A 91 -11.82 31.53 -13.87
N ALA A 92 -10.59 31.10 -13.57
CA ALA A 92 -10.25 30.38 -12.35
C ALA A 92 -10.02 31.32 -11.14
N LEU A 93 -10.07 32.64 -11.34
CA LEU A 93 -9.95 33.62 -10.26
C LEU A 93 -11.32 33.95 -9.67
N ARG A 94 -11.36 33.93 -8.34
CA ARG A 94 -12.53 34.26 -7.53
C ARG A 94 -12.27 35.54 -6.72
N ALA A 95 -13.35 36.14 -6.21
CA ALA A 95 -13.24 37.26 -5.32
C ALA A 95 -12.45 36.88 -4.04
N PHE A 96 -11.56 37.75 -3.65
CA PHE A 96 -10.80 37.58 -2.40
C PHE A 96 -11.73 37.61 -1.18
N THR A 97 -11.49 36.78 -0.19
CA THR A 97 -12.24 36.71 1.08
C THR A 97 -11.40 37.29 2.23
N PRO A 98 -11.53 38.61 2.54
CA PRO A 98 -10.69 39.27 3.53
C PRO A 98 -10.76 38.61 4.92
N GLU A 99 -11.96 38.20 5.33
CA GLU A 99 -12.23 37.61 6.64
C GLU A 99 -11.43 36.32 6.89
N ASP A 100 -11.16 35.55 5.85
CA ASP A 100 -10.33 34.32 5.94
C ASP A 100 -8.83 34.65 6.02
N PHE A 101 -8.44 35.86 5.57
CA PHE A 101 -7.03 36.24 5.48
C PHE A 101 -6.51 37.00 6.70
N GLU A 102 -7.38 37.60 7.52
CA GLU A 102 -6.98 38.44 8.67
C GLU A 102 -6.01 37.70 9.62
N LYS A 103 -6.36 36.48 10.00
CA LYS A 103 -5.53 35.67 10.90
C LYS A 103 -4.17 35.33 10.27
N CYS A 104 -4.16 34.96 8.99
CA CYS A 104 -2.95 34.72 8.22
C CYS A 104 -2.06 35.98 8.17
N TRP A 105 -2.64 37.15 7.85
CA TRP A 105 -1.88 38.37 7.72
C TRP A 105 -1.24 38.81 9.05
N ALA A 106 -1.95 38.67 10.16
CA ALA A 106 -1.39 38.92 11.48
C ALA A 106 -0.17 38.03 11.78
N GLN A 107 -0.25 36.75 11.45
CA GLN A 107 0.85 35.80 11.62
C GLN A 107 2.03 36.11 10.70
N VAL A 108 1.77 36.43 9.43
CA VAL A 108 2.81 36.80 8.46
C VAL A 108 3.59 38.01 8.92
N GLN A 109 2.91 39.08 9.45
CA GLN A 109 3.57 40.28 9.98
C GLN A 109 4.45 39.97 11.23
N ARG A 110 4.12 38.90 11.96
CA ARG A 110 4.93 38.41 13.08
C ARG A 110 6.19 37.67 12.59
N LEU A 111 6.02 36.81 11.58
CA LEU A 111 7.10 35.97 11.03
C LEU A 111 8.04 36.75 10.11
N LEU A 112 7.50 37.72 9.35
CA LEU A 112 8.22 38.54 8.40
C LEU A 112 8.09 40.03 8.79
N PRO A 113 8.87 40.54 9.73
CA PRO A 113 8.76 41.94 10.17
C PRO A 113 8.87 42.99 9.04
N ILE A 114 9.55 42.65 7.95
CA ILE A 114 9.71 43.52 6.78
C ILE A 114 8.38 43.87 6.08
N VAL A 115 7.33 43.05 6.24
CA VAL A 115 6.02 43.34 5.64
C VAL A 115 5.06 44.10 6.54
N ARG A 116 5.49 44.50 7.74
CA ARG A 116 4.65 45.27 8.66
C ARG A 116 4.25 46.62 8.05
N GLY A 117 2.94 46.87 8.03
CA GLY A 117 2.39 48.09 7.44
C GLY A 117 2.37 48.13 5.91
N ALA A 118 2.80 47.08 5.23
CA ALA A 118 2.74 47.01 3.78
C ALA A 118 1.28 46.84 3.30
N ALA A 119 0.94 47.55 2.21
CA ALA A 119 -0.32 47.34 1.51
C ALA A 119 -0.26 46.04 0.71
N LEU A 120 -1.42 45.41 0.48
CA LEU A 120 -1.59 44.28 -0.42
C LEU A 120 -2.10 44.77 -1.78
N THR A 121 -1.30 44.63 -2.82
CA THR A 121 -1.60 45.12 -4.18
C THR A 121 -2.34 44.14 -5.04
N THR A 122 -2.04 42.82 -4.88
CA THR A 122 -2.71 41.74 -5.58
C THR A 122 -3.39 40.85 -4.56
N ARG A 123 -4.68 40.57 -4.75
CA ARG A 123 -5.49 39.74 -3.85
C ARG A 123 -6.51 38.97 -4.66
N PHE A 124 -6.51 37.65 -4.53
CA PHE A 124 -7.48 36.78 -5.20
C PHE A 124 -7.61 35.42 -4.49
N ASN A 125 -8.71 34.74 -4.73
CA ASN A 125 -8.82 33.30 -4.49
C ASN A 125 -8.62 32.62 -5.83
N GLY A 126 -7.57 31.80 -5.95
CA GLY A 126 -7.38 30.84 -7.04
C GLY A 126 -8.18 29.56 -6.78
N MET A 127 -7.98 28.55 -7.62
CA MET A 127 -8.61 27.24 -7.42
C MET A 127 -7.60 26.11 -7.52
N PHE A 128 -7.75 25.13 -6.62
CA PHE A 128 -7.01 23.89 -6.64
C PHE A 128 -7.95 22.69 -6.78
N ALA A 129 -7.46 21.62 -7.42
CA ALA A 129 -8.09 20.31 -7.37
C ALA A 129 -7.50 19.50 -6.21
N PHE A 130 -8.36 18.94 -5.36
CA PHE A 130 -7.99 18.04 -4.28
C PHE A 130 -8.61 16.67 -4.52
N PRO A 131 -7.82 15.66 -4.94
CA PRO A 131 -8.23 14.26 -4.91
C PRO A 131 -8.42 13.76 -3.48
N VAL A 132 -9.22 12.70 -3.32
CA VAL A 132 -9.56 12.12 -2.00
C VAL A 132 -8.37 11.64 -1.19
N ASP A 133 -7.24 11.42 -1.82
CA ASP A 133 -5.97 10.98 -1.21
C ASP A 133 -4.80 11.97 -1.47
N GLY A 134 -5.09 13.13 -2.06
CA GLY A 134 -4.10 14.15 -2.37
C GLY A 134 -3.17 13.85 -3.56
N MET A 135 -3.30 12.68 -4.20
CA MET A 135 -2.42 12.26 -5.30
C MET A 135 -3.07 12.46 -6.67
N PRO A 136 -2.31 12.79 -7.74
CA PRO A 136 -2.84 12.86 -9.10
C PRO A 136 -3.59 11.59 -9.51
N ILE A 137 -4.56 11.71 -10.42
CA ILE A 137 -5.35 10.59 -10.94
C ILE A 137 -4.94 10.37 -12.39
N MET A 138 -4.16 9.31 -12.63
CA MET A 138 -3.48 9.04 -13.89
C MET A 138 -3.75 7.63 -14.40
N GLY A 139 -3.74 7.47 -15.72
CA GLY A 139 -3.80 6.16 -16.35
C GLY A 139 -4.93 6.05 -17.39
N GLU A 140 -4.96 4.91 -18.07
CA GLU A 140 -6.01 4.58 -19.03
C GLU A 140 -7.29 4.18 -18.29
N SER A 141 -8.42 4.77 -18.70
CA SER A 141 -9.73 4.45 -18.14
C SER A 141 -10.25 3.09 -18.65
N HIS A 142 -11.41 2.66 -18.16
CA HIS A 142 -12.09 1.47 -18.73
C HIS A 142 -12.49 1.67 -20.20
N VAL A 143 -12.58 2.92 -20.67
CA VAL A 143 -12.75 3.23 -22.09
C VAL A 143 -11.38 3.22 -22.76
N ARG A 144 -11.13 2.24 -23.61
CA ARG A 144 -9.84 2.05 -24.28
C ARG A 144 -9.44 3.31 -25.07
N GLY A 145 -8.19 3.75 -24.92
CA GLY A 145 -7.66 4.95 -25.53
C GLY A 145 -8.04 6.26 -24.84
N LEU A 146 -8.85 6.21 -23.77
CA LEU A 146 -9.19 7.37 -22.94
C LEU A 146 -8.34 7.37 -21.67
N TRP A 147 -7.42 8.31 -21.58
CA TRP A 147 -6.46 8.49 -20.50
C TRP A 147 -6.81 9.69 -19.63
N THR A 148 -6.37 9.68 -18.39
CA THR A 148 -6.53 10.80 -17.45
C THR A 148 -5.19 11.22 -16.86
N ALA A 149 -5.05 12.53 -16.62
CA ALA A 149 -3.98 13.14 -15.83
C ALA A 149 -4.58 14.38 -15.13
N VAL A 150 -5.36 14.15 -14.08
CA VAL A 150 -6.10 15.20 -13.36
C VAL A 150 -5.74 15.20 -11.87
N GLY A 151 -6.14 16.24 -11.14
CA GLY A 151 -5.77 16.40 -9.73
C GLY A 151 -4.29 16.70 -9.53
N SER A 152 -3.59 17.08 -10.60
CA SER A 152 -2.16 17.43 -10.56
C SER A 152 -1.98 18.89 -10.17
N TRP A 153 -1.07 19.13 -9.24
CA TRP A 153 -0.61 20.48 -8.91
C TRP A 153 0.58 20.86 -9.78
N ILE A 154 0.88 22.14 -9.87
CA ILE A 154 1.98 22.63 -10.71
C ILE A 154 3.33 22.00 -10.32
N THR A 155 3.53 21.71 -9.04
CA THR A 155 4.73 21.05 -8.51
C THR A 155 4.87 19.60 -8.99
N HIS A 156 3.77 18.94 -9.36
CA HIS A 156 3.76 17.57 -9.90
C HIS A 156 3.82 17.51 -11.43
N ALA A 157 3.55 18.65 -12.10
CA ALA A 157 3.24 18.67 -13.54
C ALA A 157 4.34 18.05 -14.42
N GLY A 158 5.62 18.31 -14.11
CA GLY A 158 6.75 17.73 -14.85
C GLY A 158 6.79 16.21 -14.77
N GLY A 159 6.69 15.65 -13.54
CA GLY A 159 6.66 14.20 -13.30
C GLY A 159 5.41 13.55 -13.89
N VAL A 160 4.24 14.18 -13.74
CA VAL A 160 2.98 13.71 -14.33
C VAL A 160 3.10 13.65 -15.85
N GLY A 161 3.61 14.71 -16.49
CA GLY A 161 3.78 14.77 -17.95
C GLY A 161 4.72 13.68 -18.47
N LYS A 162 5.88 13.49 -17.82
CA LYS A 162 6.83 12.43 -18.18
C LYS A 162 6.20 11.05 -18.03
N SER A 163 5.68 10.75 -16.84
CA SER A 163 5.17 9.41 -16.54
C SER A 163 3.97 9.02 -17.40
N ILE A 164 3.04 9.95 -17.68
CA ILE A 164 1.89 9.63 -18.54
C ILE A 164 2.31 9.42 -20.00
N ALA A 165 3.29 10.19 -20.49
CA ALA A 165 3.83 10.01 -21.84
C ALA A 165 4.51 8.65 -22.00
N GLU A 166 5.36 8.25 -21.05
CA GLU A 166 5.99 6.94 -21.01
C GLU A 166 4.95 5.82 -20.96
N TRP A 167 3.95 5.96 -20.09
CA TRP A 167 2.91 4.95 -19.92
C TRP A 167 2.07 4.77 -21.19
N MET A 168 1.72 5.87 -21.87
CA MET A 168 0.98 5.83 -23.13
C MET A 168 1.79 5.26 -24.30
N THR A 169 3.12 5.46 -24.32
CA THR A 169 3.97 5.07 -25.46
C THR A 169 4.66 3.72 -25.27
N HIS A 170 4.95 3.35 -24.04
CA HIS A 170 5.73 2.14 -23.72
C HIS A 170 4.92 1.12 -22.90
N GLY A 171 3.66 1.42 -22.54
CA GLY A 171 2.81 0.56 -21.72
C GLY A 171 3.07 0.65 -20.22
N GLU A 172 4.18 1.27 -19.80
CA GLU A 172 4.49 1.52 -18.38
C GLU A 172 5.42 2.73 -18.21
N ALA A 173 5.33 3.40 -17.05
CA ALA A 173 6.23 4.47 -16.67
C ALA A 173 7.55 3.93 -16.10
N GLU A 174 8.54 4.82 -15.96
CA GLU A 174 9.80 4.51 -15.26
C GLU A 174 9.58 4.27 -13.76
N TRP A 175 8.71 5.07 -13.15
CA TRP A 175 8.40 5.03 -11.71
C TRP A 175 7.15 4.21 -11.41
N ASP A 176 7.04 3.81 -10.15
CA ASP A 176 5.85 3.13 -9.66
C ASP A 176 4.63 4.06 -9.63
N MET A 177 3.65 3.75 -10.44
CA MET A 177 2.44 4.57 -10.62
C MET A 177 1.25 4.10 -9.76
N ARG A 178 1.43 3.15 -8.84
CA ARG A 178 0.30 2.57 -8.05
C ARG A 178 -0.47 3.63 -7.26
N LEU A 179 0.25 4.62 -6.68
CA LEU A 179 -0.37 5.67 -5.85
C LEU A 179 -1.07 6.75 -6.67
N THR A 180 -0.84 6.81 -7.98
CA THR A 180 -1.49 7.77 -8.88
C THR A 180 -2.44 7.10 -9.85
N ASN A 181 -2.48 5.76 -9.89
CA ASN A 181 -3.28 5.00 -10.83
C ASN A 181 -4.78 5.31 -10.69
N LEU A 182 -5.46 5.59 -11.80
CA LEU A 182 -6.89 5.84 -11.86
C LEU A 182 -7.73 4.73 -11.18
N HIS A 183 -7.29 3.49 -11.31
CA HIS A 183 -7.99 2.31 -10.77
C HIS A 183 -7.67 2.00 -9.31
N ARG A 184 -7.02 2.90 -8.56
CA ARG A 184 -6.69 2.66 -7.14
C ARG A 184 -7.87 2.79 -6.19
N PHE A 185 -8.96 3.37 -6.64
CA PHE A 185 -10.09 3.69 -5.78
C PHE A 185 -11.04 2.51 -5.60
N GLN A 186 -11.36 2.23 -4.35
CA GLN A 186 -12.46 1.34 -3.98
C GLN A 186 -13.82 2.02 -4.24
N PRO A 187 -14.92 1.26 -4.45
CA PRO A 187 -16.22 1.86 -4.77
C PRO A 187 -16.70 2.92 -3.77
N TYR A 188 -16.47 2.74 -2.46
CA TYR A 188 -16.85 3.72 -1.45
C TYR A 188 -16.12 5.07 -1.60
N GLN A 189 -14.88 5.06 -2.15
CA GLN A 189 -14.06 6.26 -2.33
C GLN A 189 -14.56 7.17 -3.46
N THR A 190 -15.46 6.66 -4.30
CA THR A 190 -16.11 7.43 -5.38
C THR A 190 -17.48 7.96 -4.99
N THR A 191 -17.94 7.73 -3.76
CA THR A 191 -19.21 8.27 -3.27
C THR A 191 -19.08 9.76 -2.92
N ARG A 192 -20.14 10.54 -3.20
CA ARG A 192 -20.13 12.00 -2.94
C ARG A 192 -19.78 12.35 -1.49
N LYS A 193 -20.30 11.57 -0.52
CA LYS A 193 -20.05 11.81 0.91
C LYS A 193 -18.59 11.58 1.27
N PHE A 194 -17.98 10.52 0.75
CA PHE A 194 -16.56 10.23 0.99
C PHE A 194 -15.66 11.28 0.33
N ILE A 195 -15.96 11.65 -0.94
CA ILE A 195 -15.21 12.67 -1.67
C ILE A 195 -15.22 14.00 -0.90
N ALA A 196 -16.40 14.47 -0.47
CA ALA A 196 -16.49 15.73 0.28
C ALA A 196 -15.65 15.67 1.57
N LEU A 197 -15.82 14.62 2.38
CA LEU A 197 -15.12 14.49 3.66
C LEU A 197 -13.59 14.43 3.49
N MET A 198 -13.10 13.62 2.54
CA MET A 198 -11.66 13.42 2.39
C MET A 198 -10.98 14.60 1.69
N CYS A 199 -11.64 15.23 0.74
CA CYS A 199 -11.10 16.41 0.10
C CYS A 199 -11.03 17.60 1.08
N ASP A 200 -12.06 17.80 1.94
CA ASP A 200 -12.04 18.79 3.02
C ASP A 200 -10.88 18.53 4.00
N LYS A 201 -10.71 17.26 4.40
CA LYS A 201 -9.61 16.83 5.27
C LYS A 201 -8.26 17.12 4.63
N ASN A 202 -8.04 16.71 3.38
CA ASN A 202 -6.78 16.93 2.69
C ASN A 202 -6.44 18.40 2.48
N TYR A 203 -7.46 19.26 2.31
CA TYR A 203 -7.25 20.70 2.27
C TYR A 203 -6.81 21.25 3.63
N ALA A 204 -7.53 20.87 4.69
CA ALA A 204 -7.29 21.38 6.04
C ALA A 204 -5.95 20.90 6.63
N GLU A 205 -5.56 19.68 6.34
CA GLU A 205 -4.36 19.01 6.89
C GLU A 205 -3.16 19.04 5.94
N LEU A 206 -3.18 19.88 4.88
CA LEU A 206 -2.14 19.85 3.84
C LEU A 206 -0.73 20.05 4.39
N TYR A 207 -0.58 20.81 5.46
CA TYR A 207 0.71 21.10 6.10
C TYR A 207 0.91 20.39 7.43
N ASP A 208 -0.02 19.53 7.82
CA ASP A 208 0.11 18.76 9.05
C ASP A 208 1.22 17.71 8.93
N VAL A 209 1.97 17.53 10.01
CA VAL A 209 2.92 16.44 10.14
C VAL A 209 2.15 15.20 10.64
N VAL A 210 1.74 14.35 9.69
CA VAL A 210 0.95 13.16 9.99
C VAL A 210 1.86 12.02 10.42
N HIS A 211 1.58 11.43 11.59
CA HIS A 211 2.31 10.26 12.05
C HIS A 211 2.06 9.05 11.12
N PRO A 212 3.12 8.31 10.67
CA PRO A 212 2.97 7.21 9.71
C PRO A 212 2.04 6.08 10.15
N ARG A 213 1.85 5.92 11.47
CA ARG A 213 0.97 4.90 12.06
C ARG A 213 -0.36 5.45 12.56
N LEU A 214 -0.68 6.71 12.25
CA LEU A 214 -1.95 7.31 12.65
C LEU A 214 -3.11 6.60 11.95
N PRO A 215 -4.03 5.95 12.67
CA PRO A 215 -5.19 5.33 12.04
C PRO A 215 -6.14 6.40 11.51
N LEU A 216 -6.87 6.06 10.45
CA LEU A 216 -7.90 6.94 9.91
C LEU A 216 -9.01 7.14 10.97
N SER A 217 -9.14 8.37 11.46
CA SER A 217 -10.14 8.70 12.49
C SER A 217 -11.56 8.76 11.92
N ARG A 218 -11.72 9.23 10.67
CA ARG A 218 -12.99 9.36 9.94
C ARG A 218 -12.74 9.23 8.42
N PRO A 219 -13.67 8.61 7.67
CA PRO A 219 -14.84 7.86 8.14
C PRO A 219 -14.45 6.49 8.70
N ARG A 220 -15.25 5.98 9.64
CA ARG A 220 -15.09 4.64 10.23
C ARG A 220 -16.25 3.73 9.75
N ASN A 221 -16.06 2.42 9.94
CA ASN A 221 -17.04 1.40 9.58
C ASN A 221 -17.41 1.38 8.08
N LEU A 222 -16.45 1.67 7.21
CA LEU A 222 -16.66 1.67 5.76
C LEU A 222 -16.77 0.25 5.22
N ARG A 223 -15.87 -0.61 5.66
CA ARG A 223 -15.83 -2.03 5.33
C ARG A 223 -15.45 -2.80 6.60
N LEU A 224 -16.24 -3.79 6.94
CA LEU A 224 -16.04 -4.60 8.14
C LEU A 224 -15.93 -6.06 7.75
N THR A 225 -15.07 -6.80 8.44
CA THR A 225 -15.02 -8.25 8.31
C THR A 225 -16.17 -8.88 9.13
N PRO A 226 -16.60 -10.11 8.84
CA PRO A 226 -17.58 -10.79 9.67
C PRO A 226 -17.08 -10.99 11.11
N PHE A 227 -15.78 -10.99 11.32
CA PHE A 227 -15.16 -11.16 12.65
C PHE A 227 -15.11 -9.87 13.48
N HIS A 228 -15.44 -8.71 12.91
CA HIS A 228 -15.36 -7.42 13.60
C HIS A 228 -16.05 -7.41 14.99
N PRO A 229 -17.24 -8.02 15.20
CA PRO A 229 -17.84 -8.08 16.54
C PRO A 229 -17.02 -8.91 17.54
N ARG A 230 -16.35 -9.97 17.08
CA ARG A 230 -15.50 -10.81 17.93
C ARG A 230 -14.21 -10.07 18.31
N TRP A 231 -13.62 -9.37 17.37
CA TRP A 231 -12.49 -8.48 17.62
C TRP A 231 -12.87 -7.37 18.60
N GLY A 232 -14.04 -6.75 18.42
CA GLY A 232 -14.55 -5.75 19.36
C GLY A 232 -14.73 -6.28 20.78
N ALA A 233 -15.20 -7.53 20.94
CA ALA A 233 -15.34 -8.19 22.24
C ALA A 233 -13.99 -8.44 22.93
N LEU A 234 -12.89 -8.59 22.16
CA LEU A 234 -11.53 -8.68 22.69
C LEU A 234 -10.89 -7.30 22.95
N GLY A 235 -11.63 -6.22 22.78
CA GLY A 235 -11.13 -4.86 22.92
C GLY A 235 -10.12 -4.47 21.85
N ALA A 236 -10.38 -4.87 20.59
CA ALA A 236 -9.46 -4.54 19.50
C ALA A 236 -9.38 -3.04 19.25
N GLU A 237 -8.15 -2.54 19.16
CA GLU A 237 -7.85 -1.25 18.55
C GLU A 237 -7.70 -1.46 17.05
N PHE A 238 -8.52 -0.77 16.25
CA PHE A 238 -8.59 -1.02 14.81
C PHE A 238 -7.71 -0.07 14.01
N THR A 239 -7.04 -0.62 13.02
CA THR A 239 -6.43 0.13 11.90
C THR A 239 -7.24 -0.10 10.63
N THR A 240 -7.06 0.76 9.62
CA THR A 240 -7.75 0.63 8.33
C THR A 240 -6.76 0.26 7.23
N PHE A 241 -7.10 -0.77 6.45
CA PHE A 241 -6.37 -1.15 5.27
C PHE A 241 -7.33 -1.24 4.07
N ALA A 242 -7.14 -0.40 3.06
CA ALA A 242 -8.09 -0.25 1.94
C ALA A 242 -9.55 -0.05 2.39
N GLY A 243 -9.76 0.69 3.49
CA GLY A 243 -11.05 0.94 4.11
C GLY A 243 -11.61 -0.22 4.94
N LEU A 244 -10.97 -1.37 4.96
CA LEU A 244 -11.30 -2.50 5.81
C LEU A 244 -10.71 -2.29 7.21
N GLU A 245 -11.53 -2.42 8.25
CA GLU A 245 -11.07 -2.32 9.64
C GLU A 245 -10.55 -3.67 10.12
N LEU A 246 -9.27 -3.70 10.47
CA LEU A 246 -8.56 -4.87 10.99
C LEU A 246 -8.00 -4.57 12.38
N PRO A 247 -7.92 -5.55 13.30
CA PRO A 247 -7.34 -5.35 14.61
C PRO A 247 -5.85 -5.02 14.47
N ASN A 248 -5.40 -3.98 15.16
CA ASN A 248 -3.98 -3.64 15.29
C ASN A 248 -3.35 -4.33 16.51
N TRP A 249 -4.09 -4.38 17.62
CA TRP A 249 -3.87 -5.20 18.82
C TRP A 249 -5.18 -5.37 19.58
N CYS A 250 -5.24 -6.33 20.52
CA CYS A 250 -6.42 -6.57 21.37
C CYS A 250 -6.11 -6.22 22.83
N ALA A 251 -6.89 -5.33 23.43
CA ALA A 251 -6.67 -4.85 24.80
C ALA A 251 -6.72 -6.00 25.85
N GLU A 252 -7.51 -7.07 25.61
CA GLU A 252 -7.55 -8.26 26.48
C GLU A 252 -6.16 -8.88 26.66
N ASN A 253 -5.27 -8.76 25.68
CA ASN A 253 -3.91 -9.29 25.72
C ASN A 253 -2.96 -8.47 26.62
N ALA A 254 -3.41 -7.35 27.19
CA ALA A 254 -2.60 -6.61 28.19
C ALA A 254 -2.21 -7.48 29.39
N ARG A 255 -3.00 -8.50 29.72
CA ARG A 255 -2.68 -9.51 30.76
C ARG A 255 -1.39 -10.28 30.49
N LEU A 256 -0.94 -10.34 29.25
CA LEU A 256 0.30 -11.01 28.83
C LEU A 256 1.55 -10.15 29.09
N LEU A 257 1.38 -8.85 29.31
CA LEU A 257 2.51 -7.94 29.50
C LEU A 257 3.34 -8.31 30.74
N GLU A 258 2.71 -8.78 31.83
CA GLU A 258 3.41 -9.23 33.03
C GLU A 258 4.40 -10.38 32.70
N LYS A 259 3.98 -11.30 31.83
CA LYS A 259 4.81 -12.45 31.40
C LYS A 259 6.00 -12.05 30.53
N TYR A 260 5.86 -10.97 29.74
CA TYR A 260 6.81 -10.62 28.69
C TYR A 260 7.47 -9.24 28.90
N ASP A 261 7.35 -8.66 30.10
CA ASP A 261 7.77 -7.29 30.41
C ASP A 261 9.25 -7.04 30.07
N ASP A 262 10.11 -7.99 30.40
CA ASP A 262 11.56 -7.95 30.20
C ASP A 262 11.98 -8.11 28.72
N ARG A 263 11.07 -8.57 27.86
CA ARG A 263 11.34 -8.83 26.44
C ARG A 263 10.79 -7.75 25.50
N ILE A 264 9.94 -6.86 26.01
CA ILE A 264 9.27 -5.84 25.20
C ILE A 264 9.82 -4.46 25.55
N PRO A 265 10.55 -3.80 24.62
CA PRO A 265 11.14 -2.50 24.91
C PRO A 265 10.09 -1.44 25.19
N HIS A 266 10.47 -0.47 25.99
CA HIS A 266 9.71 0.77 26.16
C HIS A 266 10.10 1.74 25.06
N ARG A 267 9.10 2.41 24.48
CA ARG A 267 9.29 3.49 23.52
C ARG A 267 8.79 4.80 24.11
N THR A 268 9.38 5.90 23.70
CA THR A 268 9.02 7.26 24.12
C THR A 268 8.90 8.19 22.91
N GLY A 269 8.31 9.36 23.10
CA GLY A 269 8.19 10.38 22.05
C GLY A 269 7.45 9.89 20.82
N TRP A 270 7.84 10.38 19.65
CA TRP A 270 7.23 10.07 18.37
C TRP A 270 7.11 8.58 18.07
N ALA A 271 8.12 7.79 18.40
CA ALA A 271 8.13 6.34 18.17
C ALA A 271 7.12 5.56 19.02
N ALA A 272 6.62 6.15 20.13
CA ALA A 272 5.60 5.54 20.99
C ALA A 272 4.16 5.86 20.54
N GLU A 273 3.99 6.86 19.69
CA GLU A 273 2.66 7.24 19.21
C GLU A 273 2.06 6.14 18.31
N ASN A 274 0.76 5.90 18.49
CA ASN A 274 0.00 4.88 17.74
C ASN A 274 0.65 3.47 17.77
N TRP A 275 1.38 3.16 18.84
CA TRP A 275 2.00 1.87 19.12
C TRP A 275 1.61 1.38 20.51
N SER A 276 1.55 0.07 20.70
CA SER A 276 1.27 -0.57 22.01
C SER A 276 2.24 -1.71 22.28
N ARG A 277 2.69 -1.82 23.53
CA ARG A 277 3.46 -2.98 24.02
C ARG A 277 2.68 -4.31 23.85
N ILE A 278 1.36 -4.25 23.78
CA ILE A 278 0.50 -5.41 23.55
C ILE A 278 0.86 -6.10 22.23
N GLN A 279 1.28 -5.37 21.19
CA GLN A 279 1.73 -5.97 19.91
C GLN A 279 2.93 -6.93 20.14
N GLY A 280 3.85 -6.57 21.03
CA GLY A 280 4.97 -7.43 21.41
C GLY A 280 4.53 -8.66 22.19
N ALA A 281 3.57 -8.52 23.09
CA ALA A 281 3.00 -9.62 23.84
C ALA A 281 2.24 -10.62 22.93
N GLU A 282 1.47 -10.12 21.97
CA GLU A 282 0.79 -10.92 20.94
C GLU A 282 1.79 -11.66 20.04
N HIS A 283 2.87 -11.00 19.63
CA HIS A 283 3.97 -11.63 18.89
C HIS A 283 4.54 -12.82 19.66
N LEU A 284 4.93 -12.61 20.93
CA LEU A 284 5.53 -13.65 21.74
C LEU A 284 4.57 -14.80 22.05
N ALA A 285 3.30 -14.49 22.32
CA ALA A 285 2.27 -15.52 22.53
C ALA A 285 2.02 -16.36 21.26
N THR A 286 2.06 -15.74 20.08
CA THR A 286 2.01 -16.47 18.79
C THR A 286 3.17 -17.46 18.68
N ARG A 287 4.39 -17.09 19.08
CA ARG A 287 5.58 -17.95 19.05
C ARG A 287 5.52 -19.09 20.06
N GLU A 288 4.83 -18.92 21.17
CA GLU A 288 4.79 -19.87 22.28
C GLU A 288 3.54 -20.76 22.31
N ALA A 289 2.42 -20.26 21.81
CA ALA A 289 1.13 -20.96 21.79
C ALA A 289 0.49 -20.97 20.41
N ALA A 290 -0.54 -20.18 20.21
CA ALA A 290 -1.18 -19.95 18.91
C ALA A 290 -1.95 -18.64 18.91
N ALA A 291 -2.18 -18.06 17.73
CA ALA A 291 -3.01 -16.90 17.55
C ALA A 291 -3.90 -17.02 16.31
N LEU A 292 -5.07 -16.35 16.37
CA LEU A 292 -5.92 -16.04 15.24
C LEU A 292 -5.59 -14.63 14.71
N TYR A 293 -5.55 -14.52 13.39
CA TYR A 293 -5.37 -13.27 12.65
C TYR A 293 -6.48 -13.11 11.62
N ASP A 294 -7.01 -11.90 11.48
CA ASP A 294 -7.98 -11.59 10.43
C ASP A 294 -7.26 -11.33 9.09
N LEU A 295 -7.46 -12.22 8.14
CA LEU A 295 -6.88 -12.17 6.80
C LEU A 295 -7.93 -11.87 5.73
N THR A 296 -9.13 -11.48 6.10
CA THR A 296 -10.25 -11.20 5.18
C THR A 296 -9.89 -10.09 4.16
N GLY A 297 -8.85 -9.31 4.42
CA GLY A 297 -8.27 -8.35 3.46
C GLY A 297 -7.48 -8.97 2.30
N LEU A 298 -7.36 -10.29 2.18
CA LEU A 298 -6.78 -10.93 1.01
C LEU A 298 -7.79 -10.96 -0.14
N SER A 299 -7.35 -10.50 -1.32
CA SER A 299 -8.14 -10.61 -2.55
C SER A 299 -7.99 -12.00 -3.14
N ILE A 300 -9.07 -12.55 -3.68
CA ILE A 300 -9.11 -13.88 -4.30
C ILE A 300 -9.61 -13.73 -5.72
N PHE A 301 -8.72 -13.95 -6.70
CA PHE A 301 -9.10 -14.00 -8.12
C PHE A 301 -9.11 -15.45 -8.59
N GLU A 302 -10.20 -15.85 -9.24
CA GLU A 302 -10.33 -17.18 -9.84
C GLU A 302 -10.13 -17.12 -11.34
N ALA A 303 -9.33 -18.05 -11.87
CA ALA A 303 -9.29 -18.40 -13.29
C ALA A 303 -9.71 -19.87 -13.45
N ARG A 304 -10.70 -20.16 -14.32
CA ARG A 304 -11.17 -21.52 -14.57
C ARG A 304 -11.52 -21.77 -16.02
N GLY A 305 -11.41 -23.04 -16.43
CA GLY A 305 -11.71 -23.54 -17.77
C GLY A 305 -10.45 -23.90 -18.56
N PRO A 306 -10.57 -24.45 -19.77
CA PRO A 306 -9.47 -25.02 -20.54
C PRO A 306 -8.27 -24.09 -20.76
N GLY A 307 -8.51 -22.77 -20.84
CA GLY A 307 -7.48 -21.74 -20.99
C GLY A 307 -6.85 -21.26 -19.69
N ALA A 308 -7.29 -21.73 -18.51
CA ALA A 308 -6.84 -21.17 -17.22
C ALA A 308 -5.35 -21.44 -16.94
N LEU A 309 -4.88 -22.67 -17.16
CA LEU A 309 -3.46 -23.01 -16.95
C LEU A 309 -2.51 -22.18 -17.82
N PRO A 310 -2.63 -22.13 -19.16
CA PRO A 310 -1.77 -21.27 -19.98
C PRO A 310 -1.86 -19.79 -19.62
N PHE A 311 -3.05 -19.30 -19.28
CA PHE A 311 -3.24 -17.91 -18.86
C PHE A 311 -2.51 -17.59 -17.54
N VAL A 312 -2.76 -18.36 -16.47
CA VAL A 312 -2.13 -18.13 -15.17
C VAL A 312 -0.62 -18.36 -15.26
N ASN A 313 -0.18 -19.34 -16.07
CA ASN A 313 1.24 -19.58 -16.30
C ASN A 313 1.92 -18.43 -17.06
N HIS A 314 1.22 -17.72 -17.95
CA HIS A 314 1.72 -16.54 -18.63
C HIS A 314 1.78 -15.31 -17.71
N LEU A 315 0.82 -15.14 -16.81
CA LEU A 315 0.83 -14.02 -15.84
C LEU A 315 1.96 -14.13 -14.82
N CYS A 316 2.25 -15.33 -14.36
CA CYS A 316 3.14 -15.59 -13.23
C CYS A 316 4.57 -15.90 -13.68
N SER A 317 5.56 -15.40 -12.96
CA SER A 317 6.99 -15.70 -13.23
C SER A 317 7.40 -17.13 -12.86
N ASN A 318 6.69 -17.78 -11.92
CA ASN A 318 6.93 -19.15 -11.50
C ASN A 318 6.09 -20.16 -12.32
N GLN A 319 6.43 -21.45 -12.23
CA GLN A 319 5.71 -22.54 -12.90
C GLN A 319 4.36 -22.80 -12.22
N MET A 320 3.28 -22.74 -13.02
CA MET A 320 1.91 -22.98 -12.55
C MET A 320 1.37 -24.35 -12.91
N ASP A 321 2.05 -25.09 -13.81
CA ASP A 321 1.72 -26.50 -14.06
C ASP A 321 2.35 -27.38 -12.96
N VAL A 322 1.63 -27.46 -11.86
CA VAL A 322 1.98 -28.18 -10.64
C VAL A 322 0.82 -29.10 -10.25
N PRO A 323 1.01 -30.10 -9.39
CA PRO A 323 -0.10 -30.96 -8.95
C PRO A 323 -1.28 -30.18 -8.36
N VAL A 324 -2.49 -30.71 -8.55
CA VAL A 324 -3.71 -30.20 -7.90
C VAL A 324 -3.54 -30.20 -6.38
N GLY A 325 -4.01 -29.13 -5.73
CA GLY A 325 -3.82 -28.88 -4.30
C GLY A 325 -2.48 -28.22 -3.95
N ARG A 326 -1.58 -28.04 -4.90
CA ARG A 326 -0.30 -27.35 -4.68
C ARG A 326 -0.47 -25.83 -4.69
N ILE A 327 0.19 -25.17 -3.74
CA ILE A 327 0.32 -23.72 -3.67
C ILE A 327 1.70 -23.32 -4.20
N THR A 328 1.76 -22.30 -5.05
CA THR A 328 3.01 -21.76 -5.59
C THR A 328 3.09 -20.27 -5.29
N TYR A 329 4.12 -19.86 -4.56
CA TYR A 329 4.42 -18.42 -4.41
C TYR A 329 5.13 -17.92 -5.66
N THR A 330 4.70 -16.78 -6.18
CA THR A 330 5.16 -16.25 -7.47
C THR A 330 5.09 -14.74 -7.48
N THR A 331 5.58 -14.13 -8.56
CA THR A 331 5.43 -12.71 -8.84
C THR A 331 4.73 -12.49 -10.18
N TRP A 332 3.91 -11.45 -10.26
CA TRP A 332 3.57 -10.78 -11.50
C TRP A 332 4.61 -9.73 -11.77
N LEU A 333 5.01 -9.60 -13.01
CA LEU A 333 6.06 -8.67 -13.40
C LEU A 333 5.53 -7.61 -14.37
N THR A 334 6.21 -6.48 -14.42
CA THR A 334 6.07 -5.54 -15.52
C THR A 334 6.86 -6.04 -16.75
N PRO A 335 6.59 -5.56 -17.97
CA PRO A 335 7.40 -5.88 -19.14
C PRO A 335 8.91 -5.59 -18.96
N LYS A 336 9.27 -4.63 -18.10
CA LYS A 336 10.66 -4.29 -17.75
C LYS A 336 11.26 -5.16 -16.64
N GLY A 337 10.50 -6.15 -16.12
CA GLY A 337 10.98 -7.07 -15.10
C GLY A 337 10.85 -6.57 -13.65
N GLY A 338 10.19 -5.44 -13.42
CA GLY A 338 9.86 -4.96 -12.07
C GLY A 338 8.75 -5.81 -11.42
N VAL A 339 8.78 -5.96 -10.10
CA VAL A 339 7.77 -6.74 -9.37
C VAL A 339 6.47 -5.95 -9.25
N ARG A 340 5.53 -6.27 -10.13
CA ARG A 340 4.19 -5.68 -10.09
C ARG A 340 3.40 -6.17 -8.88
N ARG A 341 3.54 -7.46 -8.53
CA ARG A 341 2.85 -8.11 -7.41
C ARG A 341 3.58 -9.35 -6.97
N ASP A 342 3.52 -9.67 -5.70
CA ASP A 342 3.78 -10.99 -5.17
C ASP A 342 2.45 -11.63 -4.74
N LEU A 343 2.34 -12.95 -4.91
CA LEU A 343 1.10 -13.66 -4.63
C LEU A 343 1.32 -15.15 -4.41
N ALA A 344 0.34 -15.79 -3.77
CA ALA A 344 0.21 -17.23 -3.73
C ALA A 344 -0.83 -17.70 -4.76
N VAL A 345 -0.51 -18.73 -5.53
CA VAL A 345 -1.43 -19.33 -6.50
C VAL A 345 -1.68 -20.78 -6.11
N LEU A 346 -2.95 -21.14 -5.92
CA LEU A 346 -3.40 -22.50 -5.69
C LEU A 346 -3.94 -23.10 -6.99
N ARG A 347 -3.44 -24.25 -7.41
CA ARG A 347 -4.12 -25.06 -8.42
C ARG A 347 -5.20 -25.89 -7.73
N LEU A 348 -6.42 -25.42 -7.75
CA LEU A 348 -7.55 -26.04 -7.04
C LEU A 348 -8.07 -27.29 -7.76
N GLU A 349 -8.08 -27.26 -9.10
CA GLU A 349 -8.45 -28.36 -10.01
C GLU A 349 -7.52 -28.33 -11.23
N ALA A 350 -7.66 -29.27 -12.13
CA ALA A 350 -6.82 -29.35 -13.33
C ALA A 350 -6.80 -28.02 -14.14
N ASP A 351 -7.93 -27.37 -14.22
CA ASP A 351 -8.18 -26.14 -14.97
C ASP A 351 -8.83 -25.02 -14.13
N ARG A 352 -8.58 -25.04 -12.80
CA ARG A 352 -9.10 -24.05 -11.86
C ARG A 352 -8.03 -23.59 -10.90
N PHE A 353 -7.81 -22.27 -10.87
CA PHE A 353 -6.76 -21.63 -10.06
C PHE A 353 -7.34 -20.50 -9.22
N TRP A 354 -6.91 -20.42 -7.96
CA TRP A 354 -7.13 -19.26 -7.12
C TRP A 354 -5.82 -18.53 -6.91
N MET A 355 -5.86 -17.20 -7.09
CA MET A 355 -4.74 -16.28 -6.93
C MET A 355 -5.02 -15.39 -5.72
N PHE A 356 -4.20 -15.50 -4.68
CA PHE A 356 -4.33 -14.75 -3.43
C PHE A 356 -3.38 -13.57 -3.45
N VAL A 357 -3.92 -12.36 -3.44
CA VAL A 357 -3.17 -11.10 -3.47
C VAL A 357 -3.60 -10.18 -2.32
N GLY A 358 -2.74 -9.27 -1.88
CA GLY A 358 -3.10 -8.31 -0.84
C GLY A 358 -4.15 -7.28 -1.33
N GLU A 359 -5.07 -6.90 -0.46
CA GLU A 359 -6.22 -6.03 -0.76
C GLU A 359 -5.85 -4.61 -1.23
N GLY A 360 -4.71 -4.08 -0.82
CA GLY A 360 -4.37 -2.65 -1.00
C GLY A 360 -4.45 -2.14 -2.44
N THR A 361 -4.32 -3.01 -3.44
CA THR A 361 -4.39 -2.65 -4.86
C THR A 361 -5.38 -3.50 -5.64
N ARG A 362 -6.33 -4.16 -4.97
CA ARG A 362 -7.32 -5.04 -5.60
C ARG A 362 -7.95 -4.48 -6.88
N PRO A 363 -8.46 -3.23 -6.93
CA PRO A 363 -9.07 -2.72 -8.16
C PRO A 363 -8.07 -2.58 -9.31
N GLN A 364 -6.82 -2.17 -9.02
CA GLN A 364 -5.76 -2.05 -10.04
C GLN A 364 -5.33 -3.43 -10.55
N ASP A 365 -5.17 -4.40 -9.64
CA ASP A 365 -4.78 -5.77 -9.97
C ASP A 365 -5.86 -6.46 -10.78
N TRP A 366 -7.13 -6.25 -10.43
CA TRP A 366 -8.26 -6.76 -11.19
C TRP A 366 -8.27 -6.23 -12.62
N VAL A 367 -8.10 -4.92 -12.80
CA VAL A 367 -8.02 -4.31 -14.14
C VAL A 367 -6.83 -4.85 -14.93
N TRP A 368 -5.67 -5.02 -14.28
CA TRP A 368 -4.47 -5.54 -14.94
C TRP A 368 -4.64 -6.99 -15.40
N VAL A 369 -5.11 -7.88 -14.52
CA VAL A 369 -5.36 -9.29 -14.84
C VAL A 369 -6.34 -9.42 -16.02
N ASN A 370 -7.38 -8.61 -16.01
CA ASN A 370 -8.38 -8.61 -17.06
C ASN A 370 -7.89 -8.04 -18.40
N ARG A 371 -6.85 -7.23 -18.42
CA ARG A 371 -6.24 -6.65 -19.63
C ARG A 371 -5.03 -7.42 -20.14
N ALA A 372 -4.56 -8.38 -19.39
CA ALA A 372 -3.39 -9.15 -19.76
C ALA A 372 -3.61 -9.91 -21.09
N PRO A 373 -2.62 -9.91 -21.99
CA PRO A 373 -2.73 -10.63 -23.25
C PRO A 373 -2.83 -12.14 -23.00
N ILE A 374 -3.64 -12.81 -23.81
CA ILE A 374 -3.76 -14.28 -23.78
C ILE A 374 -2.76 -14.86 -24.77
N PRO A 375 -1.91 -15.81 -24.35
CA PRO A 375 -0.99 -16.49 -25.24
C PRO A 375 -1.73 -17.11 -26.46
N GLY A 376 -1.20 -16.87 -27.68
CA GLY A 376 -1.73 -17.44 -28.91
C GLY A 376 -2.90 -16.68 -29.56
N ARG A 377 -3.34 -15.52 -29.03
CA ARG A 377 -4.29 -14.64 -29.72
C ARG A 377 -3.60 -13.40 -30.27
N SER A 378 -3.82 -13.13 -31.56
CA SER A 378 -3.42 -11.86 -32.19
C SER A 378 -4.24 -10.70 -31.62
N PRO A 379 -3.67 -9.51 -31.39
CA PRO A 379 -4.41 -8.32 -30.96
C PRO A 379 -5.55 -7.91 -31.92
N GLU A 380 -5.48 -8.32 -33.17
CA GLU A 380 -6.42 -7.96 -34.24
C GLU A 380 -7.72 -8.78 -34.26
N ALA A 381 -7.84 -9.84 -33.48
CA ALA A 381 -9.02 -10.71 -33.46
C ALA A 381 -10.26 -10.11 -32.76
N GLY A 382 -10.23 -8.84 -32.37
CA GLY A 382 -11.29 -8.13 -31.63
C GLY A 382 -12.09 -7.08 -32.42
N GLU A 383 -11.75 -6.80 -33.68
CA GLU A 383 -12.41 -5.77 -34.50
C GLU A 383 -13.36 -6.39 -35.51
N GLY A 384 -14.53 -6.85 -35.10
CA GLY A 384 -15.53 -7.35 -36.05
C GLY A 384 -16.79 -7.90 -35.41
N SER A 385 -17.62 -7.04 -34.85
CA SER A 385 -19.10 -7.05 -34.98
C SER A 385 -19.71 -5.99 -34.06
N HIS A 386 -20.30 -4.99 -34.66
CA HIS A 386 -21.24 -4.05 -34.04
C HIS A 386 -22.52 -4.81 -33.69
N GLY A 387 -22.66 -5.24 -32.46
CA GLY A 387 -23.85 -5.82 -31.87
C GLY A 387 -23.81 -5.60 -30.37
N GLU A 388 -24.76 -4.80 -29.89
CA GLU A 388 -25.13 -4.45 -28.52
C GLU A 388 -24.07 -4.70 -27.39
N ALA A 389 -23.62 -3.61 -26.81
CA ALA A 389 -22.62 -3.55 -25.77
C ALA A 389 -23.02 -4.31 -24.50
N SER A 390 -22.57 -5.55 -24.35
CA SER A 390 -22.31 -6.10 -23.05
C SER A 390 -20.90 -5.62 -22.64
N HIS A 391 -20.81 -4.82 -21.60
CA HIS A 391 -19.60 -4.16 -21.12
C HIS A 391 -18.60 -5.12 -20.44
N SER A 392 -18.10 -6.11 -21.17
CA SER A 392 -16.94 -6.89 -20.74
C SER A 392 -15.91 -6.91 -21.87
N PRO A 393 -14.75 -6.26 -21.71
CA PRO A 393 -13.69 -6.25 -22.71
C PRO A 393 -12.86 -7.55 -22.74
N PHE A 394 -13.38 -8.69 -22.23
CA PHE A 394 -12.60 -9.87 -21.92
C PHE A 394 -12.84 -11.06 -22.82
N PRO A 395 -11.76 -11.80 -23.14
CA PRO A 395 -11.84 -13.08 -23.83
C PRO A 395 -12.39 -14.21 -22.93
N PHE A 396 -12.48 -14.03 -21.62
CA PHE A 396 -13.23 -14.88 -20.71
C PHE A 396 -14.64 -14.31 -20.55
N ARG A 397 -15.60 -14.76 -21.38
CA ARG A 397 -17.00 -14.32 -21.29
C ARG A 397 -17.76 -15.10 -20.23
N ALA A 398 -18.50 -14.39 -19.36
CA ALA A 398 -19.60 -15.00 -18.66
C ALA A 398 -20.65 -15.50 -19.68
N GLY A 399 -20.77 -16.83 -19.83
CA GLY A 399 -21.84 -17.47 -20.60
C GLY A 399 -21.63 -17.69 -22.11
N GLY A 400 -20.43 -17.46 -22.68
CA GLY A 400 -20.10 -17.82 -24.06
C GLY A 400 -19.32 -19.14 -24.15
N ARG A 401 -19.52 -19.94 -25.20
CA ARG A 401 -18.67 -21.10 -25.55
C ARG A 401 -17.24 -20.62 -25.82
N GLY A 402 -16.45 -20.37 -24.78
CA GLY A 402 -15.11 -19.80 -24.84
C GLY A 402 -14.24 -20.29 -23.68
N ASP A 403 -12.99 -20.04 -23.79
CA ASP A 403 -11.82 -20.68 -23.20
C ASP A 403 -11.62 -20.50 -21.68
N GLY A 404 -12.58 -19.96 -20.93
CA GLY A 404 -12.49 -19.85 -19.47
C GLY A 404 -13.22 -18.65 -18.85
N LEU A 405 -13.26 -18.60 -17.52
CA LEU A 405 -13.87 -17.55 -16.70
C LEU A 405 -12.83 -16.94 -15.76
N LEU A 406 -12.80 -15.61 -15.67
CA LEU A 406 -12.18 -14.87 -14.57
C LEU A 406 -13.26 -14.36 -13.63
N ALA A 407 -13.03 -14.50 -12.31
CA ALA A 407 -13.94 -14.00 -11.28
C ALA A 407 -13.15 -13.38 -10.12
N ASP A 408 -13.66 -12.29 -9.57
CA ASP A 408 -13.20 -11.74 -8.29
C ASP A 408 -14.12 -12.30 -7.19
N LEU A 409 -13.58 -13.15 -6.34
CA LEU A 409 -14.28 -13.84 -5.27
C LEU A 409 -14.08 -13.18 -3.91
N SER A 410 -13.31 -12.11 -3.83
CA SER A 410 -12.82 -11.51 -2.58
C SER A 410 -13.93 -11.18 -1.58
N ASP A 411 -15.06 -10.63 -2.04
CA ASP A 411 -16.16 -10.25 -1.14
C ASP A 411 -17.06 -11.45 -0.74
N GLY A 412 -16.81 -12.64 -1.30
CA GLY A 412 -17.54 -13.87 -0.98
C GLY A 412 -16.90 -14.72 0.11
N TYR A 413 -15.64 -14.44 0.45
CA TYR A 413 -14.86 -15.25 1.38
C TYR A 413 -14.27 -14.41 2.51
N ALA A 414 -14.36 -14.94 3.73
CA ALA A 414 -13.58 -14.50 4.88
C ALA A 414 -12.36 -15.40 5.06
N ALA A 415 -11.33 -14.89 5.73
CA ALA A 415 -10.13 -15.67 5.99
C ALA A 415 -9.57 -15.43 7.40
N LEU A 416 -9.16 -16.52 8.07
CA LEU A 416 -8.46 -16.51 9.34
C LEU A 416 -7.10 -17.17 9.19
N GLY A 417 -6.05 -16.56 9.74
CA GLY A 417 -4.77 -17.21 9.97
C GLY A 417 -4.76 -17.86 11.37
N LEU A 418 -4.54 -19.17 11.43
CA LEU A 418 -4.32 -19.89 12.69
C LEU A 418 -2.87 -20.36 12.71
N TRP A 419 -2.01 -19.68 13.49
CA TRP A 419 -0.58 -19.95 13.52
C TRP A 419 -0.01 -20.04 14.94
N GLY A 420 1.01 -20.85 15.09
CA GLY A 420 1.75 -21.10 16.30
C GLY A 420 2.02 -22.59 16.56
N PRO A 421 2.89 -22.94 17.52
CA PRO A 421 3.22 -24.34 17.81
C PRO A 421 2.00 -25.19 18.19
N LYS A 422 0.95 -24.60 18.76
CA LYS A 422 -0.29 -25.30 19.15
C LYS A 422 -1.37 -25.30 18.06
N ALA A 423 -1.16 -24.61 16.93
CA ALA A 423 -2.17 -24.50 15.86
C ALA A 423 -2.66 -25.87 15.35
N ARG A 424 -1.77 -26.87 15.23
CA ARG A 424 -2.17 -28.23 14.82
C ARG A 424 -3.09 -28.88 15.84
N ALA A 425 -2.79 -28.80 17.13
CA ALA A 425 -3.61 -29.39 18.17
C ALA A 425 -5.02 -28.78 18.17
N ILE A 426 -5.11 -27.48 17.98
CA ILE A 426 -6.39 -26.76 17.89
C ILE A 426 -7.17 -27.20 16.66
N LEU A 427 -6.54 -27.22 15.48
CA LEU A 427 -7.23 -27.60 14.24
C LEU A 427 -7.67 -29.07 14.27
N SER A 428 -6.84 -29.98 14.80
CA SER A 428 -7.19 -31.41 14.94
C SER A 428 -8.38 -31.66 15.87
N ALA A 429 -8.66 -30.74 16.80
CA ALA A 429 -9.79 -30.87 17.72
C ALA A 429 -11.14 -30.51 17.08
N VAL A 430 -11.13 -29.86 15.92
CA VAL A 430 -12.34 -29.30 15.28
C VAL A 430 -12.60 -29.83 13.87
N THR A 431 -11.77 -30.77 13.37
CA THR A 431 -11.94 -31.39 12.07
C THR A 431 -11.57 -32.87 12.13
N ASP A 432 -12.27 -33.69 11.36
CA ASP A 432 -11.95 -35.09 11.17
C ASP A 432 -10.82 -35.32 10.13
N ALA A 433 -10.40 -34.28 9.44
CA ALA A 433 -9.35 -34.35 8.45
C ALA A 433 -7.98 -34.56 9.11
N ASP A 434 -7.18 -35.48 8.56
CA ASP A 434 -5.78 -35.67 8.99
C ASP A 434 -4.95 -34.41 8.62
N VAL A 435 -4.52 -33.64 9.63
CA VAL A 435 -3.69 -32.43 9.51
C VAL A 435 -2.23 -32.68 9.89
N SER A 436 -1.79 -33.94 9.87
CA SER A 436 -0.38 -34.32 10.01
C SER A 436 0.49 -33.77 8.87
N ASN A 437 1.81 -33.78 9.04
CA ASN A 437 2.72 -33.33 7.98
C ASN A 437 2.63 -34.19 6.71
N ASP A 438 2.44 -35.50 6.85
CA ASP A 438 2.38 -36.43 5.74
C ASP A 438 1.09 -36.29 4.95
N ALA A 439 -0.03 -36.16 5.64
CA ALA A 439 -1.34 -36.00 5.01
C ALA A 439 -1.60 -34.59 4.50
N PHE A 440 -1.00 -33.56 5.11
CA PHE A 440 -1.18 -32.15 4.73
C PHE A 440 0.18 -31.42 4.67
N PRO A 441 0.98 -31.66 3.62
CA PRO A 441 2.31 -31.07 3.46
C PRO A 441 2.30 -29.54 3.35
N TYR A 442 3.39 -28.88 3.75
CA TYR A 442 3.57 -27.45 3.56
C TYR A 442 3.47 -27.03 2.09
N MET A 443 2.87 -25.87 1.81
CA MET A 443 2.53 -25.37 0.47
C MET A 443 1.50 -26.24 -0.27
N THR A 444 0.54 -26.79 0.46
CA THR A 444 -0.64 -27.45 -0.12
C THR A 444 -1.92 -26.88 0.46
N ALA A 445 -3.03 -27.11 -0.24
CA ALA A 445 -4.36 -26.76 0.21
C ALA A 445 -5.34 -27.88 -0.02
N ARG A 446 -6.37 -27.95 0.81
CA ARG A 446 -7.51 -28.84 0.63
C ARG A 446 -8.73 -28.35 1.40
N TRP A 447 -9.89 -28.81 0.97
CA TRP A 447 -11.13 -28.60 1.69
C TRP A 447 -11.18 -29.52 2.92
N ILE A 448 -11.53 -28.92 4.06
CA ILE A 448 -11.81 -29.61 5.33
C ILE A 448 -13.11 -29.08 5.91
N ASP A 449 -13.71 -29.81 6.81
CA ASP A 449 -14.88 -29.35 7.52
C ASP A 449 -14.47 -28.89 8.94
N ILE A 450 -14.91 -27.71 9.35
CA ILE A 450 -14.72 -27.13 10.69
C ILE A 450 -16.11 -26.75 11.20
N GLY A 451 -16.55 -27.36 12.30
CA GLY A 451 -17.92 -27.20 12.75
C GLY A 451 -18.92 -27.63 11.67
N TYR A 452 -19.79 -26.73 11.27
CA TYR A 452 -20.77 -26.96 10.21
C TYR A 452 -20.33 -26.40 8.85
N THR A 453 -19.10 -25.86 8.76
CA THR A 453 -18.63 -25.08 7.61
C THR A 453 -17.52 -25.82 6.85
N ARG A 454 -17.68 -25.88 5.52
CA ARG A 454 -16.62 -26.35 4.63
C ARG A 454 -15.63 -25.24 4.36
N VAL A 455 -14.37 -25.44 4.74
CA VAL A 455 -13.28 -24.47 4.75
C VAL A 455 -12.19 -24.90 3.80
N LEU A 456 -11.69 -24.01 2.96
CA LEU A 456 -10.47 -24.23 2.21
C LEU A 456 -9.28 -23.87 3.11
N ALA A 457 -8.56 -24.89 3.56
CA ALA A 457 -7.39 -24.72 4.40
C ALA A 457 -6.12 -24.72 3.53
N LEU A 458 -5.30 -23.70 3.67
CA LEU A 458 -4.00 -23.54 3.01
C LEU A 458 -2.91 -23.70 4.07
N ARG A 459 -2.04 -24.70 3.93
CA ARG A 459 -0.91 -24.86 4.85
C ARG A 459 0.25 -23.95 4.45
N VAL A 460 0.11 -22.71 4.80
CA VAL A 460 1.07 -21.61 4.58
C VAL A 460 1.19 -20.77 5.82
N SER A 461 2.18 -19.89 5.86
CA SER A 461 2.36 -18.95 6.97
C SER A 461 3.03 -17.68 6.51
N TYR A 462 2.58 -16.55 7.02
CA TYR A 462 3.25 -15.26 6.87
C TYR A 462 3.91 -14.79 8.18
N VAL A 463 3.78 -15.57 9.26
CA VAL A 463 4.34 -15.25 10.59
C VAL A 463 5.56 -16.12 10.98
N GLY A 464 5.94 -17.09 10.12
CA GLY A 464 7.07 -17.97 10.36
C GLY A 464 6.84 -19.06 11.42
N GLU A 465 5.58 -19.37 11.72
CA GLU A 465 5.14 -20.48 12.56
C GLU A 465 4.26 -21.44 11.77
N ARG A 466 4.16 -22.68 12.23
CA ARG A 466 3.22 -23.67 11.67
C ARG A 466 1.80 -23.18 11.80
N GLY A 467 0.98 -23.48 10.79
CA GLY A 467 -0.45 -23.25 10.80
C GLY A 467 -1.06 -23.21 9.43
N TRP A 468 -2.21 -22.59 9.35
CA TRP A 468 -3.06 -22.56 8.16
C TRP A 468 -3.72 -21.21 7.98
N GLU A 469 -3.92 -20.83 6.72
CA GLU A 469 -4.91 -19.85 6.31
C GLU A 469 -6.21 -20.61 6.02
N LEU A 470 -7.29 -20.21 6.66
CA LEU A 470 -8.60 -20.85 6.61
C LEU A 470 -9.55 -19.91 5.88
N HIS A 471 -9.94 -20.27 4.67
CA HIS A 471 -10.87 -19.51 3.84
C HIS A 471 -12.25 -20.15 3.86
N MET A 472 -13.27 -19.37 4.21
CA MET A 472 -14.65 -19.81 4.38
C MET A 472 -15.63 -18.84 3.74
N PRO A 473 -16.88 -19.26 3.40
CA PRO A 473 -17.92 -18.34 2.99
C PRO A 473 -18.12 -17.24 4.02
N MET A 474 -18.35 -16.01 3.56
CA MET A 474 -18.43 -14.82 4.42
C MET A 474 -19.53 -14.94 5.49
N ASP A 475 -20.66 -15.54 5.15
CA ASP A 475 -21.83 -15.72 6.01
C ASP A 475 -21.67 -16.85 7.06
N ALA A 476 -20.74 -17.78 6.86
CA ALA A 476 -20.43 -18.87 7.78
C ALA A 476 -19.21 -18.58 8.69
N ALA A 477 -18.59 -17.42 8.55
CA ALA A 477 -17.32 -17.11 9.18
C ALA A 477 -17.35 -17.13 10.71
N LEU A 478 -18.45 -16.72 11.34
CA LEU A 478 -18.57 -16.70 12.80
C LEU A 478 -18.64 -18.11 13.42
N ASP A 479 -19.26 -19.08 12.73
CA ASP A 479 -19.26 -20.49 13.17
C ASP A 479 -17.83 -21.03 13.25
N VAL A 480 -17.03 -20.78 12.24
CA VAL A 480 -15.61 -21.19 12.21
C VAL A 480 -14.79 -20.48 13.30
N TRP A 481 -15.00 -19.18 13.49
CA TRP A 481 -14.35 -18.44 14.57
C TRP A 481 -14.66 -19.05 15.94
N ASP A 482 -15.95 -19.19 16.26
CA ASP A 482 -16.39 -19.64 17.58
C ASP A 482 -15.93 -21.08 17.86
N THR A 483 -15.96 -21.96 16.86
CA THR A 483 -15.46 -23.33 16.95
C THR A 483 -13.95 -23.38 17.24
N LEU A 484 -13.15 -22.60 16.50
CA LEU A 484 -11.70 -22.51 16.74
C LEU A 484 -11.38 -21.85 18.07
N TRP A 485 -12.11 -20.82 18.45
CA TRP A 485 -11.90 -20.06 19.69
C TRP A 485 -12.13 -20.95 20.91
N GLU A 486 -13.22 -21.71 20.92
CA GLU A 486 -13.55 -22.62 22.04
C GLU A 486 -12.50 -23.73 22.16
N ALA A 487 -12.15 -24.39 21.07
CA ALA A 487 -11.10 -25.43 21.07
C ALA A 487 -9.73 -24.89 21.46
N GLY A 488 -9.46 -23.63 21.13
CA GLY A 488 -8.17 -22.99 21.36
C GLY A 488 -7.93 -22.55 22.81
N ARG A 489 -8.97 -22.39 23.64
CA ARG A 489 -8.85 -21.90 25.03
C ARG A 489 -7.85 -22.73 25.86
N ALA A 490 -7.96 -24.05 25.81
CA ALA A 490 -7.08 -24.95 26.55
C ALA A 490 -5.62 -24.92 26.06
N HIS A 491 -5.39 -24.38 24.88
CA HIS A 491 -4.08 -24.27 24.23
C HIS A 491 -3.47 -22.88 24.33
N GLY A 492 -4.13 -21.92 25.02
CA GLY A 492 -3.67 -20.55 25.14
C GLY A 492 -3.81 -19.73 23.85
N LEU A 493 -4.81 -20.05 23.02
CA LEU A 493 -5.13 -19.28 21.81
C LEU A 493 -5.48 -17.84 22.18
N ILE A 494 -4.95 -16.90 21.40
CA ILE A 494 -5.29 -15.48 21.48
C ILE A 494 -5.79 -14.96 20.14
N GLY A 495 -6.52 -13.86 20.16
CA GLY A 495 -6.68 -13.01 19.00
C GLY A 495 -5.51 -12.04 18.92
N ALA A 496 -4.86 -11.89 17.76
CA ALA A 496 -3.73 -11.01 17.59
C ALA A 496 -3.90 -10.07 16.39
N GLY A 497 -3.29 -8.90 16.45
CA GLY A 497 -3.48 -7.84 15.46
C GLY A 497 -2.33 -7.68 14.48
N MET A 498 -2.52 -6.74 13.53
CA MET A 498 -1.58 -6.45 12.45
C MET A 498 -0.22 -5.94 12.96
N GLY A 499 -0.16 -5.35 14.16
CA GLY A 499 1.11 -4.94 14.76
C GLY A 499 2.03 -6.12 15.09
N ALA A 500 1.47 -7.21 15.66
CA ALA A 500 2.20 -8.46 15.88
C ALA A 500 2.52 -9.17 14.56
N PHE A 501 1.57 -9.19 13.62
CA PHE A 501 1.72 -9.78 12.30
C PHE A 501 2.93 -9.19 11.55
N ASP A 502 3.07 -7.86 11.55
CA ASP A 502 4.20 -7.17 10.90
C ASP A 502 5.54 -7.50 11.54
N SER A 503 5.65 -7.52 12.87
CA SER A 503 6.92 -7.86 13.53
C SER A 503 7.31 -9.33 13.31
N LEU A 504 6.34 -10.25 13.28
CA LEU A 504 6.55 -11.68 13.01
C LEU A 504 7.04 -11.95 11.58
N ARG A 505 6.40 -11.31 10.55
CA ARG A 505 6.83 -11.47 9.15
C ARG A 505 8.24 -10.92 8.94
N LEU A 506 8.56 -9.79 9.61
CA LEU A 506 9.85 -9.13 9.48
C LEU A 506 10.99 -10.02 10.00
N GLU A 507 10.82 -10.67 11.15
CA GLU A 507 11.78 -11.65 11.67
C GLU A 507 12.00 -12.82 10.71
N LYS A 508 10.93 -13.26 10.04
CA LYS A 508 10.97 -14.38 9.08
C LYS A 508 11.53 -13.98 7.73
N GLY A 509 11.78 -12.70 7.49
CA GLY A 509 12.31 -12.21 6.23
C GLY A 509 11.28 -12.19 5.11
N TYR A 510 9.99 -12.16 5.42
CA TYR A 510 8.94 -12.07 4.42
C TYR A 510 8.76 -10.61 3.98
N ARG A 511 8.77 -10.42 2.65
CA ARG A 511 8.67 -9.09 2.03
C ARG A 511 7.25 -8.56 2.13
N LEU A 512 7.13 -7.26 2.35
CA LEU A 512 5.87 -6.54 2.25
C LEU A 512 5.79 -5.87 0.89
N TRP A 513 4.88 -6.32 0.04
CA TRP A 513 4.66 -5.64 -1.22
C TRP A 513 4.10 -4.22 -0.99
N GLY A 514 4.62 -3.26 -1.75
CA GLY A 514 4.30 -1.84 -1.56
C GLY A 514 5.20 -1.13 -0.56
N GLY A 515 5.89 -1.87 0.32
CA GLY A 515 6.93 -1.39 1.21
C GLY A 515 8.32 -1.85 0.76
N ASP A 516 8.59 -3.16 0.90
CA ASP A 516 9.90 -3.75 0.58
C ASP A 516 10.09 -4.01 -0.91
N VAL A 517 9.03 -4.26 -1.65
CA VAL A 517 9.09 -4.60 -3.07
C VAL A 517 7.91 -4.02 -3.84
N TYR A 518 8.18 -3.44 -5.00
CA TYR A 518 7.21 -2.88 -5.95
C TYR A 518 7.86 -2.75 -7.34
N THR A 519 7.22 -2.10 -8.30
CA THR A 519 7.62 -2.11 -9.73
C THR A 519 9.03 -1.58 -10.03
N GLU A 520 9.62 -0.78 -9.15
CA GLU A 520 11.01 -0.28 -9.27
C GLU A 520 12.08 -1.26 -8.77
N HIS A 521 11.67 -2.45 -8.33
CA HIS A 521 12.56 -3.51 -7.86
C HIS A 521 12.40 -4.75 -8.71
N THR A 522 13.52 -5.35 -9.09
CA THR A 522 13.52 -6.65 -9.77
C THR A 522 13.41 -7.79 -8.76
N PRO A 523 12.90 -8.97 -9.15
CA PRO A 523 12.90 -10.14 -8.27
C PRO A 523 14.30 -10.48 -7.73
N TYR A 524 15.33 -10.25 -8.52
CA TYR A 524 16.72 -10.54 -8.15
C TYR A 524 17.22 -9.59 -7.05
N GLU A 525 16.98 -8.31 -7.18
CA GLU A 525 17.31 -7.30 -6.16
C GLU A 525 16.56 -7.52 -4.85
N ALA A 526 15.29 -7.96 -4.94
CA ALA A 526 14.43 -8.22 -3.77
C ALA A 526 14.70 -9.57 -3.07
N GLY A 527 15.62 -10.40 -3.61
CA GLY A 527 15.87 -11.74 -3.10
C GLY A 527 14.74 -12.75 -3.43
N LEU A 528 13.92 -12.44 -4.41
CA LEU A 528 12.82 -13.26 -4.93
C LEU A 528 13.15 -13.95 -6.27
N GLY A 529 14.40 -13.93 -6.72
CA GLY A 529 14.82 -14.54 -8.00
C GLY A 529 14.45 -16.01 -8.12
N TRP A 530 14.31 -16.73 -7.02
CA TRP A 530 13.86 -18.12 -6.99
C TRP A 530 12.41 -18.31 -7.49
N THR A 531 11.59 -17.26 -7.54
CA THR A 531 10.23 -17.28 -8.10
C THR A 531 10.23 -17.18 -9.62
N VAL A 532 11.36 -16.82 -10.27
CA VAL A 532 11.46 -16.66 -11.71
C VAL A 532 11.94 -17.96 -12.36
N LYS A 533 11.09 -18.57 -13.19
CA LYS A 533 11.40 -19.84 -13.90
C LYS A 533 11.54 -19.58 -15.41
N LEU A 534 12.72 -19.13 -15.82
CA LEU A 534 13.02 -18.78 -17.22
C LEU A 534 12.80 -19.96 -18.20
N SER A 535 12.90 -21.22 -17.71
CA SER A 535 12.75 -22.45 -18.50
C SER A 535 11.31 -22.86 -18.79
N LYS A 536 10.28 -22.23 -18.18
CA LYS A 536 8.88 -22.67 -18.30
C LYS A 536 8.17 -22.21 -19.58
N GLY A 537 8.83 -21.48 -20.45
CA GLY A 537 8.23 -20.81 -21.61
C GLY A 537 7.97 -19.32 -21.36
N ASP A 538 7.06 -18.73 -22.14
CA ASP A 538 6.80 -17.30 -22.11
C ASP A 538 5.96 -16.86 -20.91
N PHE A 539 6.27 -15.67 -20.38
CA PHE A 539 5.51 -14.97 -19.35
C PHE A 539 5.80 -13.47 -19.38
N VAL A 540 4.93 -12.66 -18.79
CA VAL A 540 5.09 -11.21 -18.73
C VAL A 540 6.42 -10.85 -18.05
N GLY A 541 7.28 -10.09 -18.73
CA GLY A 541 8.59 -9.65 -18.24
C GLY A 541 9.73 -10.67 -18.40
N ARG A 542 9.51 -11.80 -19.09
CA ARG A 542 10.53 -12.85 -19.26
C ARG A 542 11.81 -12.33 -19.93
N GLU A 543 11.69 -11.59 -21.02
CA GLU A 543 12.86 -11.07 -21.76
C GLU A 543 13.72 -10.15 -20.88
N ALA A 544 13.06 -9.26 -20.13
CA ALA A 544 13.74 -8.41 -19.16
C ALA A 544 14.43 -9.24 -18.07
N CYS A 545 13.76 -10.25 -17.53
CA CYS A 545 14.35 -11.14 -16.51
C CYS A 545 15.56 -11.93 -17.06
N MET A 546 15.53 -12.36 -18.31
CA MET A 546 16.70 -13.02 -18.94
C MET A 546 17.89 -12.07 -18.99
N SER A 547 17.68 -10.83 -19.47
CA SER A 547 18.74 -9.81 -19.51
C SER A 547 19.26 -9.46 -18.12
N LEU A 548 18.36 -9.30 -17.14
CA LEU A 548 18.72 -8.91 -15.76
C LEU A 548 19.45 -10.03 -15.00
N ASN A 549 19.14 -11.30 -15.29
CA ASN A 549 19.78 -12.44 -14.64
C ASN A 549 21.30 -12.51 -14.91
N ASP A 550 21.73 -12.04 -16.07
CA ASP A 550 23.13 -12.06 -16.51
C ASP A 550 23.91 -10.78 -16.13
N GLN A 551 23.25 -9.84 -15.48
CA GLN A 551 23.84 -8.57 -15.05
C GLN A 551 24.15 -8.56 -13.55
N PRO A 552 25.20 -7.83 -13.11
CA PRO A 552 25.43 -7.60 -11.69
C PRO A 552 24.29 -6.79 -11.10
N LEU A 553 23.87 -7.12 -9.87
CA LEU A 553 22.84 -6.37 -9.17
C LEU A 553 23.33 -4.93 -8.92
N ARG A 554 22.45 -3.96 -9.17
CA ARG A 554 22.71 -2.55 -8.83
C ARG A 554 22.49 -2.28 -7.35
N LYS A 555 21.54 -2.97 -6.74
CA LYS A 555 21.17 -2.88 -5.32
C LYS A 555 20.64 -4.24 -4.86
N ARG A 556 20.64 -4.47 -3.56
CA ARG A 556 20.12 -5.68 -2.95
C ARG A 556 19.33 -5.33 -1.69
N LEU A 557 18.17 -5.93 -1.53
CA LEU A 557 17.43 -5.84 -0.27
C LEU A 557 18.19 -6.58 0.83
N CYS A 558 18.55 -5.87 1.88
CA CYS A 558 19.32 -6.38 3.01
C CYS A 558 18.53 -6.22 4.31
N ALA A 559 18.69 -7.18 5.21
CA ALA A 559 18.30 -7.01 6.59
C ALA A 559 19.44 -6.32 7.36
N LEU A 560 19.10 -5.37 8.20
CA LEU A 560 20.01 -4.72 9.14
C LEU A 560 19.42 -4.84 10.55
N THR A 561 20.26 -4.73 11.57
CA THR A 561 19.81 -4.56 12.96
C THR A 561 20.40 -3.28 13.52
N LEU A 562 19.59 -2.51 14.29
CA LEU A 562 20.13 -1.41 15.07
C LEU A 562 21.03 -1.98 16.17
N ASP A 563 22.15 -1.31 16.41
CA ASP A 563 23.11 -1.71 17.48
C ASP A 563 22.55 -1.38 18.86
N ASP A 564 21.72 -0.32 18.98
CA ASP A 564 20.92 -0.01 20.16
C ASP A 564 19.49 -0.58 20.01
N PRO A 565 19.10 -1.61 20.78
CA PRO A 565 17.77 -2.21 20.65
C PRO A 565 16.64 -1.32 21.21
N SER A 566 16.96 -0.26 21.96
CA SER A 566 15.97 0.70 22.45
C SER A 566 15.60 1.77 21.42
N ALA A 567 16.46 1.98 20.42
CA ALA A 567 16.19 2.90 19.32
C ALA A 567 15.05 2.37 18.45
N ALA A 568 14.28 3.27 17.87
CA ALA A 568 13.17 2.93 16.96
C ALA A 568 13.15 3.89 15.78
N ILE A 569 12.84 3.35 14.61
CA ILE A 569 12.65 4.07 13.35
C ILE A 569 11.34 3.63 12.70
N MET A 570 10.84 4.38 11.74
CA MET A 570 9.48 4.20 11.19
C MET A 570 9.44 3.62 9.79
N GLY A 571 10.48 3.86 8.97
CA GLY A 571 10.56 3.59 7.55
C GLY A 571 10.84 4.87 6.73
N ALA A 572 11.40 4.70 5.56
CA ALA A 572 11.83 5.75 4.63
C ALA A 572 13.04 6.61 5.09
N GLU A 573 13.64 6.33 6.24
CA GLU A 573 14.86 7.01 6.68
C GLU A 573 16.05 6.67 5.78
N PRO A 574 16.98 7.63 5.53
CA PRO A 574 18.18 7.36 4.75
C PRO A 574 19.16 6.45 5.50
N ILE A 575 19.71 5.49 4.77
CA ILE A 575 20.83 4.65 5.22
C ILE A 575 22.13 5.27 4.72
N MET A 576 23.04 5.57 5.62
CA MET A 576 24.24 6.35 5.38
C MET A 576 25.51 5.50 5.49
N ALA A 577 26.42 5.69 4.53
CA ALA A 577 27.80 5.21 4.58
C ALA A 577 28.75 6.38 4.31
N ASN A 578 29.77 6.57 5.15
CA ASN A 578 30.79 7.62 4.97
C ASN A 578 30.19 9.03 4.75
N GLY A 579 29.06 9.34 5.39
CA GLY A 579 28.38 10.64 5.28
C GLY A 579 27.53 10.83 4.01
N GLN A 580 27.37 9.79 3.19
CA GLN A 580 26.52 9.80 2.00
C GLN A 580 25.35 8.84 2.15
N ALA A 581 24.18 9.21 1.65
CA ALA A 581 23.03 8.32 1.58
C ALA A 581 23.30 7.23 0.51
N VAL A 582 23.28 5.96 0.94
CA VAL A 582 23.52 4.80 0.07
C VAL A 582 22.25 3.98 -0.14
N GLY A 583 21.17 4.30 0.58
CA GLY A 583 19.88 3.62 0.49
C GLY A 583 18.87 4.26 1.42
N PHE A 584 17.71 3.62 1.53
CA PHE A 584 16.66 4.03 2.47
C PHE A 584 15.98 2.80 3.07
N VAL A 585 15.38 3.01 4.25
CA VAL A 585 14.64 1.99 4.99
C VAL A 585 13.30 1.72 4.31
N THR A 586 13.00 0.44 4.06
CA THR A 586 11.71 0.01 3.47
C THR A 586 10.73 -0.51 4.52
N SER A 587 11.22 -1.30 5.47
CA SER A 587 10.46 -1.81 6.61
C SER A 587 11.30 -1.74 7.87
N ALA A 588 10.67 -1.47 9.01
CA ALA A 588 11.35 -1.41 10.30
C ALA A 588 10.39 -1.79 11.44
N ASN A 589 10.81 -2.71 12.29
CA ASN A 589 10.09 -3.06 13.52
C ASN A 589 11.00 -3.80 14.50
N TYR A 590 10.55 -3.92 15.75
CA TYR A 590 11.26 -4.72 16.74
C TYR A 590 10.92 -6.20 16.57
N GLY A 591 11.94 -7.05 16.48
CA GLY A 591 11.81 -8.51 16.48
C GLY A 591 11.85 -9.02 17.94
N TYR A 592 10.67 -9.24 18.50
CA TYR A 592 10.53 -9.59 19.93
C TYR A 592 11.08 -10.99 20.26
N SER A 593 11.12 -11.91 19.28
CA SER A 593 11.71 -13.24 19.49
C SER A 593 13.23 -13.19 19.51
N VAL A 594 13.81 -12.31 18.70
CA VAL A 594 15.27 -12.20 18.52
C VAL A 594 15.90 -11.06 19.35
N GLY A 595 15.08 -10.23 19.99
CA GLY A 595 15.51 -9.15 20.87
C GLY A 595 16.26 -8.02 20.14
N LYS A 596 15.92 -7.73 18.88
CA LYS A 596 16.61 -6.75 18.03
C LYS A 596 15.63 -5.88 17.26
N PHE A 597 16.00 -4.64 17.03
CA PHE A 597 15.29 -3.79 16.08
C PHE A 597 15.77 -4.14 14.66
N ILE A 598 14.88 -4.67 13.84
CA ILE A 598 15.15 -5.16 12.47
C ILE A 598 14.74 -4.09 11.46
N VAL A 599 15.57 -3.90 10.47
CA VAL A 599 15.39 -2.94 9.40
C VAL A 599 15.62 -3.64 8.07
N TYR A 600 14.77 -3.36 7.08
CA TYR A 600 15.04 -3.71 5.69
C TYR A 600 15.33 -2.46 4.87
N GLY A 601 16.26 -2.59 3.91
CA GLY A 601 16.58 -1.50 2.98
C GLY A 601 17.44 -2.00 1.81
N TYR A 602 17.34 -1.28 0.70
CA TYR A 602 18.17 -1.59 -0.47
C TYR A 602 19.53 -0.94 -0.34
N LEU A 603 20.57 -1.73 -0.51
CA LEU A 603 21.98 -1.29 -0.47
C LEU A 603 22.69 -1.64 -1.78
N PRO A 604 23.63 -0.80 -2.25
CA PRO A 604 24.59 -1.18 -3.26
C PRO A 604 25.40 -2.41 -2.81
N PRO A 605 25.86 -3.27 -3.74
CA PRO A 605 26.55 -4.53 -3.41
C PRO A 605 27.75 -4.37 -2.48
N GLU A 606 28.51 -3.28 -2.64
CA GLU A 606 29.69 -2.96 -1.82
C GLU A 606 29.37 -2.69 -0.33
N HIS A 607 28.12 -2.37 -0.02
CA HIS A 607 27.64 -2.15 1.36
C HIS A 607 26.77 -3.30 1.88
N ALA A 608 26.51 -4.35 1.09
CA ALA A 608 25.56 -5.41 1.39
C ALA A 608 26.19 -6.63 2.11
N ALA A 609 27.48 -6.62 2.39
CA ALA A 609 28.15 -7.72 3.07
C ALA A 609 27.72 -7.82 4.55
N LEU A 610 27.55 -9.06 5.04
CA LEU A 610 27.22 -9.32 6.45
C LEU A 610 28.27 -8.67 7.37
N GLY A 611 27.79 -7.99 8.41
CA GLY A 611 28.65 -7.29 9.37
C GLY A 611 29.05 -5.88 8.97
N THR A 612 28.68 -5.41 7.77
CA THR A 612 28.95 -4.02 7.34
C THR A 612 28.26 -3.04 8.30
N LYS A 613 29.04 -2.06 8.78
CA LYS A 613 28.57 -1.03 9.69
C LYS A 613 28.09 0.19 8.91
N LEU A 614 26.88 0.62 9.16
CA LEU A 614 26.18 1.73 8.55
C LEU A 614 25.51 2.60 9.62
N HIS A 615 24.89 3.70 9.21
CA HIS A 615 24.09 4.55 10.09
C HIS A 615 22.74 4.82 9.43
N ILE A 616 21.71 4.98 10.25
CA ILE A 616 20.39 5.43 9.80
C ILE A 616 20.17 6.81 10.42
N GLU A 617 19.84 7.80 9.60
CA GLU A 617 19.51 9.14 10.10
C GLU A 617 18.03 9.21 10.46
N TYR A 618 17.76 9.59 11.73
CA TYR A 618 16.42 9.70 12.28
C TYR A 618 16.31 10.99 13.10
N PHE A 619 15.56 11.98 12.62
CA PHE A 619 15.40 13.30 13.24
C PHE A 619 16.73 13.98 13.67
N GLY A 620 17.77 13.86 12.82
CA GLY A 620 19.10 14.43 13.07
C GLY A 620 20.01 13.56 13.95
N GLU A 621 19.52 12.45 14.48
CA GLU A 621 20.31 11.43 15.16
C GLU A 621 20.89 10.42 14.17
N ARG A 622 22.07 9.89 14.50
CA ARG A 622 22.73 8.84 13.72
C ARG A 622 22.69 7.54 14.50
N LEU A 623 21.78 6.67 14.12
CA LEU A 623 21.60 5.36 14.74
C LEU A 623 22.52 4.35 14.07
N ALA A 624 23.42 3.73 14.82
CA ALA A 624 24.31 2.71 14.30
C ALA A 624 23.53 1.44 13.93
N ALA A 625 23.82 0.90 12.74
CA ALA A 625 23.17 -0.28 12.20
C ALA A 625 24.19 -1.23 11.57
N THR A 626 23.90 -2.52 11.64
CA THR A 626 24.78 -3.56 11.08
C THR A 626 24.00 -4.44 10.12
N VAL A 627 24.56 -4.70 8.94
CA VAL A 627 23.98 -5.65 7.98
C VAL A 627 23.97 -7.05 8.60
N ALA A 628 22.80 -7.67 8.65
CA ALA A 628 22.54 -8.90 9.39
C ALA A 628 22.08 -10.03 8.45
N ALA A 629 22.04 -11.26 8.96
CA ALA A 629 21.50 -12.39 8.23
C ALA A 629 20.00 -12.22 7.93
N ASP A 630 19.53 -12.80 6.85
CA ASP A 630 18.13 -12.79 6.43
C ASP A 630 17.71 -14.22 6.07
N PRO A 631 16.72 -14.82 6.76
CA PRO A 631 15.93 -14.26 7.88
C PRO A 631 16.64 -14.30 9.24
N GLN A 632 16.10 -13.56 10.21
CA GLN A 632 16.56 -13.57 11.61
C GLN A 632 15.94 -14.72 12.45
N TRP A 633 14.80 -15.24 12.01
CA TRP A 633 14.01 -16.29 12.68
C TRP A 633 13.83 -17.51 11.81
N ASP A 634 14.03 -18.71 12.40
CA ASP A 634 13.77 -20.02 11.77
C ASP A 634 14.28 -20.15 10.33
N ALA A 635 15.55 -19.81 10.10
CA ALA A 635 16.17 -19.81 8.76
C ALA A 635 16.07 -21.17 8.05
N ARG A 636 16.01 -22.29 8.79
CA ARG A 636 15.88 -23.63 8.26
C ARG A 636 14.44 -24.08 8.03
N MET A 637 13.47 -23.23 8.37
CA MET A 637 12.03 -23.54 8.28
C MET A 637 11.59 -24.75 9.14
N GLU A 638 12.28 -25.03 10.22
CA GLU A 638 12.00 -26.20 11.10
C GLU A 638 10.67 -26.01 11.82
N ARG A 639 10.40 -24.80 12.35
CA ARG A 639 9.13 -24.49 13.01
C ARG A 639 7.96 -24.48 12.03
N LEU A 640 8.20 -24.04 10.82
CA LEU A 640 7.18 -23.89 9.79
C LEU A 640 6.74 -25.26 9.23
N LYS A 641 7.71 -26.13 8.95
CA LYS A 641 7.47 -27.46 8.34
C LYS A 641 7.17 -28.54 9.36
N GLY A 642 7.77 -28.44 10.48
CA GLY A 642 7.89 -29.31 11.64
C GLY A 642 7.04 -29.98 12.35
#